data_52da48293fbbcf1dfaf02650875d9f46
#
_entry.id   52da48293fbbcf1dfaf02650875d9f46
#
_cell.length_a   1.000
_cell.length_b   1.000
_cell.length_c   1.000
_cell.angle_alpha   90.00
_cell.angle_beta   90.00
_cell.angle_gamma   90.00
#
_symmetry.space_group_name_H-M   'P 1'
#
loop_
_entity.id
_entity.type
_entity.pdbx_description
1 polymer ?
#
loop_
_entity_poly.entity_id
_entity_poly.type
_entity_poly.pdbx_seq_one_letter_code
_entity_poly.pdbx_strand_id
1 'polypeptide(L)'
;MSLRTQLRGRIYSEKAQPPSSASNATQPSSTASSTMHPSYGYALSQAVTWNSQISRHCPFTLNAQAAYFDTSVEDKQHILEETNIVDRAKTVLKYLNRDIQMLELKNQIQDKSKQELDKQQREYFLNQQMKTIQEELGGSPSEKDYASLKERAAKKKWDKETAALFNKELEKLQRTNPMAPDYSVQLNYLELLVDLPWNEFSKDNFDLQRARKVLDKDHYGLDKVKERILEYLAVLKLKGDMKSPILCLAGPPGVGKTSLGKSVAAALGRKYVRVSLGGLRDESEIRGHRKTYIGAMPGRIIQNMRKAGYANPVFVLDEIDKITGMNVQGDPSAALLEVMDPEQNNAFYDNYLETSFDLSRVLFIATANDLGSVHPALRDRMEIIEVPGYLAEEKLEIAKRHLVPKQLDENGLSKKDLQIPAKTIETVISEYTRESGVRTLERTIAKIIRKRAAQLVQEGHIEKKVEPKDLKEILGSPIFQLEKAFDNSVPGVATGLAWTAVGGEILFVEALTSPGKGELTMTGSLGDVMKESATIAYEFLKAHAEDFGIDPAVFEKKKVHVHVPEGATPKDGPSAGITILTALISAFTGKTLRDKIAMTGEITLRGKLLPVGGIKEKILAAKRSGIYDIVMCADNKKDIDDIKENFIDGMHFHYFSSMKEAVEFNFGIDR
;
A
#
# COMPACT_ATOMS: atom_id res chain seq x y z
N MET A 1 17.41 -22.79 28.35
CA MET A 1 16.46 -23.90 28.15
C MET A 1 15.96 -23.76 26.73
N SER A 2 16.57 -24.41 25.82
CA SER A 2 16.31 -25.72 25.26
C SER A 2 15.06 -25.73 24.36
N LEU A 3 15.33 -25.78 23.09
CA LEU A 3 14.77 -26.78 22.19
C LEU A 3 15.40 -26.64 20.78
N ARG A 4 16.47 -27.42 20.61
CA ARG A 4 16.85 -27.98 19.30
C ARG A 4 15.91 -29.15 19.06
N THR A 5 15.42 -29.36 17.82
CA THR A 5 15.52 -30.66 17.13
C THR A 5 14.55 -30.70 15.93
N GLN A 6 15.09 -31.21 14.84
CA GLN A 6 14.45 -31.94 13.73
C GLN A 6 13.79 -31.13 12.60
N LEU A 7 14.48 -31.20 11.46
CA LEU A 7 13.88 -31.73 10.24
C LEU A 7 14.99 -32.21 9.27
N ARG A 8 15.17 -33.53 9.27
CA ARG A 8 15.85 -34.27 8.19
C ARG A 8 14.81 -34.68 7.15
N GLY A 9 15.20 -34.59 5.88
CA GLY A 9 14.90 -35.63 4.89
C GLY A 9 13.80 -35.36 3.90
N ARG A 10 14.19 -35.11 2.65
CA ARG A 10 13.86 -36.04 1.54
C ARG A 10 14.45 -35.54 0.23
N ILE A 11 15.42 -36.30 -0.22
CA ILE A 11 15.93 -36.33 -1.59
C ILE A 11 14.98 -37.20 -2.39
N TYR A 12 14.48 -36.72 -3.51
CA TYR A 12 13.98 -37.57 -4.57
C TYR A 12 14.74 -37.27 -5.87
N SER A 13 15.37 -38.34 -6.35
CA SER A 13 15.98 -38.46 -7.67
C SER A 13 14.90 -38.62 -8.73
N GLU A 14 15.05 -37.91 -9.84
CA GLU A 14 14.46 -38.34 -11.08
C GLU A 14 15.47 -38.26 -12.23
N LYS A 15 15.69 -39.41 -12.83
CA LYS A 15 16.47 -39.64 -14.04
C LYS A 15 15.68 -39.15 -15.24
N ALA A 16 16.31 -38.43 -16.14
CA ALA A 16 15.84 -38.38 -17.54
C ALA A 16 17.02 -38.67 -18.46
N GLN A 17 16.82 -39.66 -19.32
CA GLN A 17 17.73 -40.08 -20.38
C GLN A 17 17.72 -39.10 -21.56
N PRO A 18 18.80 -39.08 -22.37
CA PRO A 18 18.90 -38.25 -23.57
C PRO A 18 18.38 -38.96 -24.82
N PRO A 19 17.95 -38.22 -25.83
CA PRO A 19 17.69 -38.81 -27.15
C PRO A 19 18.93 -38.75 -28.02
N SER A 20 19.08 -39.84 -28.80
CA SER A 20 20.04 -40.09 -29.85
C SER A 20 19.72 -39.35 -31.16
N SER A 21 20.73 -38.90 -31.89
CA SER A 21 21.02 -39.19 -33.32
C SER A 21 21.92 -38.10 -33.93
N ALA A 22 23.12 -38.49 -34.30
CA ALA A 22 23.70 -38.56 -35.66
C ALA A 22 23.79 -37.24 -36.45
N SER A 23 25.00 -36.75 -36.72
CA SER A 23 25.74 -37.02 -37.96
C SER A 23 26.95 -36.08 -38.11
N ASN A 24 28.08 -36.68 -38.50
CA ASN A 24 29.17 -36.22 -39.33
C ASN A 24 29.58 -34.74 -39.36
N ALA A 25 30.80 -34.48 -38.93
CA ALA A 25 31.82 -33.83 -39.82
C ALA A 25 33.19 -33.75 -39.16
N THR A 26 34.15 -34.39 -39.82
CA THR A 26 35.55 -34.02 -40.04
C THR A 26 36.38 -33.51 -38.86
N GLN A 27 37.32 -34.35 -38.46
CA GLN A 27 38.56 -33.95 -37.78
C GLN A 27 39.37 -32.99 -38.63
N PRO A 28 40.12 -32.09 -38.02
CA PRO A 28 41.51 -31.88 -38.44
C PRO A 28 42.45 -32.30 -37.31
N SER A 29 43.34 -33.16 -37.72
CA SER A 29 44.59 -33.54 -37.06
C SER A 29 45.40 -32.30 -36.68
N SER A 30 45.76 -32.15 -35.41
CA SER A 30 46.94 -31.41 -35.02
C SER A 30 47.65 -32.15 -33.91
N THR A 31 48.72 -32.81 -34.32
CA THR A 31 49.81 -33.31 -33.52
C THR A 31 50.38 -32.19 -32.66
N ALA A 32 50.02 -32.18 -31.41
CA ALA A 32 50.83 -31.47 -30.41
C ALA A 32 51.78 -32.48 -29.77
N SER A 33 52.99 -32.53 -30.30
CA SER A 33 54.12 -33.19 -29.66
C SER A 33 54.39 -32.44 -28.35
N SER A 34 54.03 -33.01 -27.25
CA SER A 34 54.54 -32.63 -25.94
C SER A 34 55.99 -33.08 -25.86
N THR A 35 56.91 -32.17 -26.15
CA THR A 35 58.34 -32.31 -25.81
C THR A 35 58.43 -32.31 -24.28
N MET A 36 58.40 -33.49 -23.71
CA MET A 36 58.84 -33.67 -22.31
C MET A 36 60.31 -33.24 -22.25
N HIS A 37 60.59 -32.32 -21.31
CA HIS A 37 61.99 -31.92 -20.99
C HIS A 37 62.79 -33.16 -20.63
N PRO A 38 64.04 -33.34 -21.18
CA PRO A 38 64.86 -34.58 -21.04
C PRO A 38 65.14 -35.01 -19.60
N SER A 39 64.94 -34.11 -18.61
CA SER A 39 65.15 -34.40 -17.20
C SER A 39 64.06 -35.30 -16.55
N TYR A 40 62.89 -35.39 -17.14
CA TYR A 40 61.81 -36.23 -16.58
C TYR A 40 61.89 -37.70 -16.91
N GLY A 41 62.46 -38.01 -18.09
CA GLY A 41 62.63 -39.40 -18.52
C GLY A 41 63.73 -40.12 -17.75
N TYR A 42 64.70 -39.40 -17.24
CA TYR A 42 65.86 -39.97 -16.51
C TYR A 42 65.44 -40.36 -15.04
N ALA A 43 64.59 -39.58 -14.41
CA ALA A 43 64.18 -39.87 -13.06
C ALA A 43 63.17 -41.08 -12.93
N LEU A 44 62.26 -41.22 -13.91
CA LEU A 44 61.30 -42.34 -13.94
C LEU A 44 61.94 -43.65 -14.40
N SER A 45 62.93 -43.65 -15.31
CA SER A 45 63.65 -44.87 -15.70
C SER A 45 64.58 -45.40 -14.64
N GLN A 46 65.11 -44.54 -13.78
CA GLN A 46 65.87 -44.98 -12.63
C GLN A 46 65.03 -45.55 -11.47
N ALA A 47 63.84 -45.06 -11.24
CA ALA A 47 62.93 -45.56 -10.20
C ALA A 47 62.45 -47.01 -10.49
N VAL A 48 62.29 -47.38 -11.74
CA VAL A 48 61.83 -48.72 -12.15
C VAL A 48 62.93 -49.77 -12.11
N THR A 49 64.23 -49.37 -12.33
CA THR A 49 65.39 -50.26 -12.28
C THR A 49 65.84 -50.51 -10.82
N TRP A 50 65.33 -49.80 -9.84
CA TRP A 50 65.78 -49.94 -8.43
C TRP A 50 65.30 -51.26 -7.76
N ASN A 51 64.32 -51.92 -8.30
CA ASN A 51 63.73 -53.08 -7.59
C ASN A 51 64.50 -54.39 -7.80
N SER A 52 65.61 -54.42 -8.58
CA SER A 52 66.34 -55.64 -8.83
C SER A 52 67.89 -55.65 -8.42
N GLN A 53 68.39 -54.54 -7.79
CA GLN A 53 69.83 -54.43 -7.46
C GLN A 53 70.14 -53.93 -6.03
N ILE A 54 69.23 -54.14 -5.05
CA ILE A 54 69.37 -53.57 -3.70
C ILE A 54 70.33 -54.32 -2.77
N SER A 55 71.29 -55.09 -3.21
CA SER A 55 72.10 -55.80 -2.19
C SER A 55 73.60 -55.48 -2.06
N ARG A 56 74.23 -54.63 -2.88
CA ARG A 56 75.68 -54.41 -2.68
C ARG A 56 76.26 -53.00 -2.83
N HIS A 57 75.56 -51.96 -3.24
CA HIS A 57 76.08 -50.61 -3.38
C HIS A 57 75.26 -49.48 -2.76
N CYS A 58 74.41 -49.81 -1.79
CA CYS A 58 73.36 -48.94 -1.25
C CYS A 58 73.86 -47.65 -0.54
N PRO A 59 74.92 -47.64 0.28
CA PRO A 59 75.29 -46.44 1.02
C PRO A 59 75.78 -45.29 0.16
N PHE A 60 76.60 -45.60 -0.88
CA PHE A 60 77.21 -44.58 -1.77
C PHE A 60 76.18 -43.91 -2.67
N THR A 61 75.22 -44.68 -3.17
CA THR A 61 74.17 -44.14 -4.07
C THR A 61 73.21 -43.23 -3.29
N LEU A 62 72.86 -43.53 -2.07
CA LEU A 62 72.02 -42.69 -1.19
C LEU A 62 72.68 -41.36 -0.82
N ASN A 63 73.98 -41.37 -0.58
CA ASN A 63 74.78 -40.17 -0.33
C ASN A 63 74.96 -39.30 -1.57
N ALA A 64 75.15 -39.88 -2.74
CA ALA A 64 75.23 -39.16 -3.98
C ALA A 64 73.89 -38.46 -4.31
N GLN A 65 72.77 -39.11 -4.10
CA GLN A 65 71.48 -38.51 -4.31
C GLN A 65 71.13 -37.39 -3.27
N ALA A 66 71.55 -37.55 -2.02
CA ALA A 66 71.39 -36.53 -0.99
C ALA A 66 72.15 -35.22 -1.34
N ALA A 67 73.22 -35.30 -2.10
CA ALA A 67 73.98 -34.13 -2.52
C ALA A 67 73.23 -33.22 -3.50
N TYR A 68 72.28 -33.77 -4.27
CA TYR A 68 71.48 -33.02 -5.29
C TYR A 68 70.20 -32.41 -4.74
N PHE A 69 69.82 -32.68 -3.46
CA PHE A 69 68.63 -32.08 -2.88
C PHE A 69 68.85 -30.60 -2.61
N ASP A 70 67.78 -29.81 -2.86
CA ASP A 70 67.72 -28.41 -2.47
C ASP A 70 67.32 -28.22 -1.04
N THR A 71 68.20 -28.73 -0.11
CA THR A 71 68.03 -28.73 1.34
C THR A 71 69.19 -28.07 2.02
N SER A 72 68.98 -27.72 3.32
CA SER A 72 70.05 -27.10 4.10
C SER A 72 71.28 -28.03 4.27
N VAL A 73 72.42 -27.45 4.55
CA VAL A 73 73.66 -28.19 4.78
C VAL A 73 73.51 -29.12 6.01
N GLU A 74 72.77 -28.66 7.00
CA GLU A 74 72.44 -29.42 8.22
C GLU A 74 71.63 -30.69 7.89
N ASP A 75 70.62 -30.56 7.01
CA ASP A 75 69.81 -31.71 6.59
C ASP A 75 70.63 -32.74 5.79
N LYS A 76 71.52 -32.26 4.90
CA LYS A 76 72.48 -33.14 4.18
C LYS A 76 73.41 -33.85 5.15
N GLN A 77 73.90 -33.15 6.17
CA GLN A 77 74.76 -33.70 7.19
C GLN A 77 74.03 -34.77 8.03
N HIS A 78 72.78 -34.51 8.39
CA HIS A 78 71.96 -35.47 9.10
C HIS A 78 71.75 -36.78 8.32
N ILE A 79 71.58 -36.71 7.01
CA ILE A 79 71.48 -37.89 6.13
C ILE A 79 72.80 -38.69 6.13
N LEU A 80 73.95 -38.00 6.16
CA LEU A 80 75.27 -38.64 6.18
C LEU A 80 75.60 -39.33 7.51
N GLU A 81 75.15 -38.74 8.61
CA GLU A 81 75.38 -39.26 9.98
C GLU A 81 74.51 -40.45 10.34
N GLU A 82 73.39 -40.65 9.66
CA GLU A 82 72.49 -41.79 9.90
C GLU A 82 73.18 -43.11 9.53
N THR A 83 73.52 -43.89 10.52
CA THR A 83 74.27 -45.16 10.36
C THR A 83 73.41 -46.31 9.88
N ASN A 84 72.10 -46.29 10.18
CA ASN A 84 71.17 -47.32 9.73
C ASN A 84 70.76 -47.04 8.27
N ILE A 85 71.12 -47.92 7.34
CA ILE A 85 70.82 -47.80 5.92
C ILE A 85 69.34 -47.66 5.61
N VAL A 86 68.46 -48.36 6.36
CA VAL A 86 67.03 -48.33 6.14
C VAL A 86 66.43 -46.96 6.53
N ASP A 87 66.87 -46.44 7.68
CA ASP A 87 66.39 -45.15 8.15
C ASP A 87 66.97 -43.97 7.30
N ARG A 88 68.22 -44.09 6.83
CA ARG A 88 68.80 -43.17 5.85
C ARG A 88 67.98 -43.17 4.56
N ALA A 89 67.60 -44.36 4.02
CA ALA A 89 66.78 -44.48 2.84
C ALA A 89 65.38 -43.82 3.00
N LYS A 90 64.75 -44.00 4.18
CA LYS A 90 63.48 -43.37 4.49
C LYS A 90 63.60 -41.84 4.53
N THR A 91 64.68 -41.33 5.09
CA THR A 91 64.97 -39.90 5.18
C THR A 91 65.19 -39.30 3.76
N VAL A 92 65.99 -39.95 2.95
CA VAL A 92 66.18 -39.56 1.52
C VAL A 92 64.87 -39.58 0.75
N LEU A 93 64.02 -40.61 0.95
CA LEU A 93 62.69 -40.72 0.32
C LEU A 93 61.78 -39.59 0.77
N LYS A 94 61.80 -39.19 2.04
CA LYS A 94 61.03 -38.07 2.56
C LYS A 94 61.40 -36.73 1.87
N TYR A 95 62.73 -36.47 1.71
CA TYR A 95 63.16 -35.27 1.04
C TYR A 95 62.81 -35.30 -0.49
N LEU A 96 62.96 -36.44 -1.14
CA LEU A 96 62.56 -36.62 -2.53
C LEU A 96 61.05 -36.31 -2.73
N ASN A 97 60.18 -36.84 -1.89
CA ASN A 97 58.76 -36.58 -1.95
C ASN A 97 58.43 -35.08 -1.75
N ARG A 98 59.15 -34.43 -0.83
CA ARG A 98 59.02 -33.00 -0.60
C ARG A 98 59.41 -32.18 -1.82
N ASP A 99 60.53 -32.52 -2.45
CA ASP A 99 61.01 -31.81 -3.65
C ASP A 99 60.10 -32.03 -4.85
N ILE A 100 59.53 -33.23 -5.02
CA ILE A 100 58.54 -33.52 -6.04
C ILE A 100 57.28 -32.66 -5.83
N GLN A 101 56.76 -32.60 -4.61
CA GLN A 101 55.59 -31.79 -4.27
C GLN A 101 55.84 -30.28 -4.51
N MET A 102 57.04 -29.79 -4.19
CA MET A 102 57.44 -28.41 -4.46
C MET A 102 57.54 -28.10 -5.96
N LEU A 103 58.06 -29.05 -6.75
CA LEU A 103 58.13 -28.91 -8.21
C LEU A 103 56.76 -28.96 -8.87
N GLU A 104 55.88 -29.85 -8.40
CA GLU A 104 54.50 -29.92 -8.87
C GLU A 104 53.74 -28.63 -8.58
N LEU A 105 53.86 -28.09 -7.35
CA LEU A 105 53.25 -26.83 -6.96
C LEU A 105 53.77 -25.66 -7.79
N LYS A 106 55.10 -25.59 -8.03
CA LYS A 106 55.74 -24.58 -8.88
C LYS A 106 55.23 -24.63 -10.30
N ASN A 107 55.11 -25.83 -10.89
CA ASN A 107 54.56 -26.00 -12.23
C ASN A 107 53.08 -25.60 -12.30
N GLN A 108 52.27 -25.98 -11.31
CA GLN A 108 50.86 -25.56 -11.25
C GLN A 108 50.70 -24.03 -11.13
N ILE A 109 51.58 -23.35 -10.40
CA ILE A 109 51.58 -21.89 -10.29
C ILE A 109 51.97 -21.27 -11.63
N GLN A 110 53.01 -21.80 -12.29
CA GLN A 110 53.47 -21.29 -13.60
C GLN A 110 52.38 -21.48 -14.68
N ASP A 111 51.75 -22.65 -14.73
CA ASP A 111 50.67 -22.93 -15.69
C ASP A 111 49.47 -22.02 -15.45
N LYS A 112 49.05 -21.80 -14.21
CA LYS A 112 47.98 -20.84 -13.86
C LYS A 112 48.35 -19.42 -14.28
N SER A 113 49.55 -18.96 -13.93
CA SER A 113 50.01 -17.62 -14.28
C SER A 113 50.08 -17.42 -15.80
N LYS A 114 50.51 -18.45 -16.55
CA LYS A 114 50.54 -18.41 -18.02
C LYS A 114 49.11 -18.37 -18.60
N GLN A 115 48.19 -19.18 -18.08
CA GLN A 115 46.81 -19.15 -18.51
C GLN A 115 46.11 -17.82 -18.23
N GLU A 116 46.38 -17.20 -17.08
CA GLU A 116 45.86 -15.86 -16.75
C GLU A 116 46.46 -14.78 -17.68
N LEU A 117 47.73 -14.85 -17.96
CA LEU A 117 48.38 -13.90 -18.86
C LEU A 117 47.85 -14.02 -20.30
N ASP A 118 47.73 -15.26 -20.82
CA ASP A 118 47.15 -15.54 -22.13
C ASP A 118 45.72 -15.08 -22.25
N LYS A 119 44.92 -15.24 -21.15
CA LYS A 119 43.54 -14.75 -21.06
C LYS A 119 43.51 -13.23 -21.12
N GLN A 120 44.30 -12.54 -20.32
CA GLN A 120 44.40 -11.08 -20.32
C GLN A 120 44.84 -10.51 -21.67
N GLN A 121 45.84 -11.13 -22.32
CA GLN A 121 46.28 -10.71 -23.65
C GLN A 121 45.20 -10.92 -24.71
N ARG A 122 44.46 -12.02 -24.63
CA ARG A 122 43.36 -12.30 -25.54
C ARG A 122 42.20 -11.31 -25.34
N GLU A 123 41.85 -11.00 -24.08
CA GLU A 123 40.82 -9.99 -23.74
C GLU A 123 41.27 -8.60 -24.24
N TYR A 124 42.52 -8.22 -24.04
CA TYR A 124 43.06 -6.95 -24.54
C TYR A 124 42.99 -6.87 -26.07
N PHE A 125 43.39 -7.93 -26.78
CA PHE A 125 43.36 -7.98 -28.25
C PHE A 125 41.92 -7.93 -28.79
N LEU A 126 41.00 -8.66 -28.18
CA LEU A 126 39.59 -8.63 -28.55
C LEU A 126 38.95 -7.24 -28.29
N ASN A 127 39.31 -6.60 -27.19
CA ASN A 127 38.87 -5.25 -26.89
C ASN A 127 39.43 -4.24 -27.90
N GLN A 128 40.65 -4.40 -28.32
CA GLN A 128 41.28 -3.53 -29.34
C GLN A 128 40.63 -3.75 -30.72
N GLN A 129 40.39 -5.00 -31.13
CA GLN A 129 39.65 -5.29 -32.35
C GLN A 129 38.21 -4.73 -32.30
N MET A 130 37.51 -4.89 -31.17
CA MET A 130 36.19 -4.33 -30.99
C MET A 130 36.19 -2.81 -31.10
N LYS A 131 37.20 -2.14 -30.54
CA LYS A 131 37.41 -0.69 -30.68
C LYS A 131 37.60 -0.25 -32.12
N THR A 132 38.47 -0.95 -32.86
CA THR A 132 38.71 -0.65 -34.30
C THR A 132 37.47 -0.86 -35.15
N ILE A 133 36.72 -1.96 -34.90
CA ILE A 133 35.46 -2.23 -35.57
C ILE A 133 34.38 -1.16 -35.21
N GLN A 134 34.36 -0.70 -33.97
CA GLN A 134 33.46 0.39 -33.54
C GLN A 134 33.81 1.73 -34.20
N GLU A 135 35.10 2.03 -34.36
CA GLU A 135 35.55 3.22 -35.07
C GLU A 135 35.21 3.16 -36.58
N GLU A 136 35.32 2.01 -37.23
CA GLU A 136 34.88 1.80 -38.61
C GLU A 136 33.35 1.85 -38.82
N LEU A 137 32.58 1.47 -37.82
CA LEU A 137 31.09 1.53 -37.82
C LEU A 137 30.49 2.91 -37.50
N GLY A 138 31.33 3.95 -37.41
CA GLY A 138 30.86 5.34 -37.29
C GLY A 138 30.77 5.91 -35.88
N GLY A 139 31.74 5.66 -35.05
CA GLY A 139 31.99 6.25 -33.74
C GLY A 139 31.69 5.30 -32.56
N SER A 140 32.37 5.53 -31.44
CA SER A 140 32.16 4.75 -30.22
C SER A 140 30.74 4.99 -29.66
N PRO A 141 30.08 4.01 -29.02
CA PRO A 141 28.82 4.22 -28.36
C PRO A 141 28.85 5.42 -27.42
N SER A 142 29.97 5.66 -26.74
CA SER A 142 30.16 6.81 -25.84
C SER A 142 30.13 8.18 -26.53
N GLU A 143 30.62 8.27 -27.77
CA GLU A 143 30.56 9.52 -28.56
C GLU A 143 29.13 9.81 -29.01
N LYS A 144 28.37 8.78 -29.36
CA LYS A 144 26.92 8.92 -29.68
C LYS A 144 26.12 9.34 -28.47
N ASP A 145 26.37 8.74 -27.29
CA ASP A 145 25.72 9.10 -26.04
C ASP A 145 26.03 10.56 -25.69
N TYR A 146 27.30 10.99 -25.78
CA TYR A 146 27.74 12.35 -25.55
C TYR A 146 27.04 13.36 -26.50
N ALA A 147 27.04 13.07 -27.81
CA ALA A 147 26.41 13.93 -28.81
C ALA A 147 24.88 14.03 -28.59
N SER A 148 24.22 12.90 -28.30
CA SER A 148 22.80 12.85 -28.02
C SER A 148 22.44 13.65 -26.77
N LEU A 149 23.17 13.49 -25.67
CA LEU A 149 22.97 14.25 -24.44
C LEU A 149 23.14 15.75 -24.67
N LYS A 150 24.17 16.15 -25.40
CA LYS A 150 24.44 17.55 -25.71
C LYS A 150 23.35 18.18 -26.59
N GLU A 151 22.86 17.46 -27.60
CA GLU A 151 21.76 17.93 -28.45
C GLU A 151 20.44 18.08 -27.65
N ARG A 152 20.12 17.09 -26.81
CA ARG A 152 18.92 17.11 -25.96
C ARG A 152 19.01 18.23 -24.93
N ALA A 153 20.19 18.44 -24.33
CA ALA A 153 20.46 19.50 -23.37
C ALA A 153 20.27 20.91 -23.97
N ALA A 154 20.71 21.11 -25.21
CA ALA A 154 20.54 22.40 -25.92
C ALA A 154 19.08 22.81 -26.11
N LYS A 155 18.15 21.86 -26.07
CA LYS A 155 16.69 22.11 -26.19
C LYS A 155 16.04 22.44 -24.84
N LYS A 156 16.76 22.28 -23.71
CA LYS A 156 16.23 22.50 -22.36
C LYS A 156 16.36 23.94 -21.88
N LYS A 157 15.39 24.40 -21.13
CA LYS A 157 15.36 25.74 -20.54
C LYS A 157 15.86 25.68 -19.08
N TRP A 158 17.14 25.42 -18.93
CA TRP A 158 17.78 25.36 -17.60
C TRP A 158 18.08 26.75 -17.04
N ASP A 159 18.18 26.83 -15.72
CA ASP A 159 18.86 27.95 -15.06
C ASP A 159 20.37 27.83 -15.23
N LYS A 160 21.08 28.86 -14.79
CA LYS A 160 22.54 28.92 -14.95
C LYS A 160 23.28 27.85 -14.13
N GLU A 161 22.75 27.51 -12.95
CA GLU A 161 23.35 26.56 -12.03
C GLU A 161 23.21 25.13 -12.55
N THR A 162 22.01 24.74 -12.96
CA THR A 162 21.73 23.42 -13.57
C THR A 162 22.50 23.22 -14.86
N ALA A 163 22.58 24.26 -15.72
CA ALA A 163 23.38 24.19 -16.93
C ALA A 163 24.88 24.01 -16.66
N ALA A 164 25.41 24.70 -15.66
CA ALA A 164 26.80 24.55 -15.25
C ALA A 164 27.10 23.16 -14.67
N LEU A 165 26.20 22.64 -13.84
CA LEU A 165 26.27 21.29 -13.28
C LEU A 165 26.27 20.23 -14.40
N PHE A 166 25.30 20.33 -15.33
CA PHE A 166 25.22 19.41 -16.47
C PHE A 166 26.50 19.41 -17.29
N ASN A 167 27.02 20.58 -17.67
CA ASN A 167 28.25 20.67 -18.47
C ASN A 167 29.46 20.06 -17.75
N LYS A 168 29.59 20.34 -16.45
CA LYS A 168 30.65 19.75 -15.61
C LYS A 168 30.61 18.22 -15.57
N GLU A 169 29.43 17.66 -15.35
CA GLU A 169 29.25 16.20 -15.30
C GLU A 169 29.36 15.57 -16.71
N LEU A 170 28.96 16.28 -17.75
CA LEU A 170 29.16 15.83 -19.14
C LEU A 170 30.62 15.76 -19.53
N GLU A 171 31.44 16.76 -19.14
CA GLU A 171 32.90 16.72 -19.33
C GLU A 171 33.54 15.58 -18.56
N LYS A 172 33.05 15.28 -17.36
CA LYS A 172 33.50 14.16 -16.54
C LYS A 172 33.20 12.83 -17.23
N LEU A 173 31.96 12.68 -17.77
CA LEU A 173 31.58 11.49 -18.55
C LEU A 173 32.53 11.24 -19.74
N GLN A 174 32.90 12.32 -20.45
CA GLN A 174 33.81 12.23 -21.60
C GLN A 174 35.20 11.69 -21.22
N ARG A 175 35.66 11.97 -19.99
CA ARG A 175 36.95 11.51 -19.46
C ARG A 175 36.87 10.12 -18.82
N THR A 176 35.66 9.62 -18.53
CA THR A 176 35.47 8.34 -17.86
C THR A 176 35.55 7.18 -18.87
N ASN A 177 36.29 6.12 -18.52
CA ASN A 177 36.37 4.95 -19.38
C ASN A 177 34.96 4.30 -19.54
N PRO A 178 34.47 4.09 -20.78
CA PRO A 178 33.18 3.47 -21.05
C PRO A 178 32.98 2.07 -20.44
N MET A 179 34.07 1.36 -20.17
CA MET A 179 34.03 0.04 -19.53
C MET A 179 34.00 0.10 -18.00
N ALA A 180 34.18 1.27 -17.42
CA ALA A 180 34.10 1.42 -15.96
C ALA A 180 32.65 1.43 -15.47
N PRO A 181 32.33 0.80 -14.33
CA PRO A 181 31.00 0.82 -13.74
C PRO A 181 30.46 2.24 -13.52
N ASP A 182 31.32 3.19 -13.22
CA ASP A 182 30.99 4.59 -13.00
C ASP A 182 30.42 5.28 -14.25
N TYR A 183 30.79 4.82 -15.46
CA TYR A 183 30.27 5.39 -16.71
C TYR A 183 28.75 5.27 -16.80
N SER A 184 28.21 4.09 -16.53
CA SER A 184 26.76 3.85 -16.57
C SER A 184 26.01 4.64 -15.51
N VAL A 185 26.60 4.84 -14.33
CA VAL A 185 26.01 5.67 -13.26
C VAL A 185 25.95 7.13 -13.68
N GLN A 186 27.04 7.66 -14.25
CA GLN A 186 27.11 9.04 -14.77
C GLN A 186 26.16 9.26 -15.96
N LEU A 187 26.09 8.30 -16.88
CA LEU A 187 25.20 8.35 -18.02
C LEU A 187 23.73 8.44 -17.56
N ASN A 188 23.31 7.54 -16.67
CA ASN A 188 21.96 7.52 -16.10
C ASN A 188 21.62 8.84 -15.36
N TYR A 189 22.60 9.42 -14.67
CA TYR A 189 22.45 10.70 -14.01
C TYR A 189 22.22 11.85 -15.01
N LEU A 190 23.02 11.92 -16.05
CA LEU A 190 22.90 12.94 -17.11
C LEU A 190 21.59 12.76 -17.90
N GLU A 191 21.20 11.53 -18.19
CA GLU A 191 19.89 11.23 -18.78
C GLU A 191 18.73 11.71 -17.92
N LEU A 192 18.81 11.51 -16.59
CA LEU A 192 17.81 12.03 -15.67
C LEU A 192 17.71 13.54 -15.74
N LEU A 193 18.85 14.25 -15.70
CA LEU A 193 18.90 15.71 -15.83
C LEU A 193 18.22 16.22 -17.10
N VAL A 194 18.48 15.54 -18.23
CA VAL A 194 17.90 15.91 -19.53
C VAL A 194 16.41 15.52 -19.62
N ASP A 195 16.01 14.41 -19.01
CA ASP A 195 14.61 13.94 -19.06
C ASP A 195 13.66 14.75 -18.18
N LEU A 196 14.19 15.42 -17.13
CA LEU A 196 13.35 16.22 -16.25
C LEU A 196 12.73 17.41 -16.99
N PRO A 197 11.47 17.75 -16.70
CA PRO A 197 10.74 18.83 -17.38
C PRO A 197 11.07 20.21 -16.79
N TRP A 198 12.30 20.65 -16.91
CA TRP A 198 12.73 21.98 -16.46
C TRP A 198 11.98 23.08 -17.20
N ASN A 199 11.21 23.91 -16.47
CA ASN A 199 10.43 25.02 -17.06
C ASN A 199 9.54 24.64 -18.27
N GLU A 200 9.11 23.39 -18.34
CA GLU A 200 8.21 22.88 -19.35
C GLU A 200 6.80 22.74 -18.76
N PHE A 201 5.89 23.65 -19.10
CA PHE A 201 4.55 23.70 -18.49
C PHE A 201 3.48 23.30 -19.51
N SER A 202 2.48 22.53 -19.05
CA SER A 202 1.24 22.32 -19.79
C SER A 202 0.35 23.59 -19.68
N LYS A 203 -0.51 23.83 -20.66
CA LYS A 203 -1.47 24.94 -20.62
C LYS A 203 -2.57 24.63 -19.61
N ASP A 204 -2.74 25.49 -18.64
CA ASP A 204 -3.78 25.39 -17.63
C ASP A 204 -5.14 25.83 -18.19
N ASN A 205 -6.17 25.07 -17.82
CA ASN A 205 -7.55 25.43 -18.12
C ASN A 205 -8.32 25.64 -16.81
N PHE A 206 -8.52 26.90 -16.44
CA PHE A 206 -9.29 27.31 -15.26
C PHE A 206 -10.76 27.63 -15.59
N ASP A 207 -11.38 26.90 -16.50
CA ASP A 207 -12.82 26.98 -16.76
C ASP A 207 -13.60 26.20 -15.70
N LEU A 208 -14.19 26.92 -14.73
CA LEU A 208 -14.95 26.33 -13.63
C LEU A 208 -16.20 25.59 -14.09
N GLN A 209 -16.84 26.01 -15.19
CA GLN A 209 -18.01 25.30 -15.73
C GLN A 209 -17.59 23.94 -16.32
N ARG A 210 -16.47 23.91 -17.02
CA ARG A 210 -15.90 22.66 -17.52
C ARG A 210 -15.47 21.78 -16.35
N ALA A 211 -14.83 22.36 -15.34
CA ALA A 211 -14.40 21.60 -14.13
C ALA A 211 -15.60 20.95 -13.46
N ARG A 212 -16.71 21.69 -13.28
CA ARG A 212 -17.96 21.14 -12.74
C ARG A 212 -18.50 19.97 -13.58
N LYS A 213 -18.55 20.14 -14.90
CA LYS A 213 -19.01 19.06 -15.80
C LYS A 213 -18.15 17.80 -15.70
N VAL A 214 -16.83 17.93 -15.58
CA VAL A 214 -15.92 16.78 -15.40
C VAL A 214 -16.17 16.09 -14.06
N LEU A 215 -16.26 16.87 -12.99
CA LEU A 215 -16.55 16.33 -11.64
C LEU A 215 -17.91 15.64 -11.59
N ASP A 216 -18.96 16.20 -12.20
CA ASP A 216 -20.30 15.62 -12.23
C ASP A 216 -20.40 14.37 -13.10
N LYS A 217 -19.61 14.31 -14.17
CA LYS A 217 -19.52 13.13 -15.03
C LYS A 217 -18.83 11.96 -14.32
N ASP A 218 -17.75 12.24 -13.59
CA ASP A 218 -16.90 11.20 -13.00
C ASP A 218 -17.40 10.77 -11.61
N HIS A 219 -18.11 11.64 -10.89
CA HIS A 219 -18.53 11.41 -9.51
C HIS A 219 -20.02 11.74 -9.32
N TYR A 220 -20.77 10.76 -8.86
CA TYR A 220 -22.17 10.97 -8.47
C TYR A 220 -22.25 11.50 -7.01
N GLY A 221 -23.13 12.45 -6.76
CA GLY A 221 -23.26 13.07 -5.42
C GLY A 221 -22.06 13.94 -5.07
N LEU A 222 -21.72 14.00 -3.78
CA LEU A 222 -20.60 14.77 -3.23
C LEU A 222 -20.66 16.27 -3.56
N ASP A 223 -21.86 16.87 -3.64
CA ASP A 223 -22.06 18.23 -4.12
C ASP A 223 -21.26 19.25 -3.30
N LYS A 224 -21.29 19.17 -1.95
CA LYS A 224 -20.52 20.04 -1.05
C LYS A 224 -19.00 19.91 -1.29
N VAL A 225 -18.50 18.68 -1.52
CA VAL A 225 -17.08 18.42 -1.81
C VAL A 225 -16.67 19.03 -3.16
N LYS A 226 -17.50 18.85 -4.19
CA LYS A 226 -17.26 19.44 -5.53
C LYS A 226 -17.26 20.95 -5.48
N GLU A 227 -18.17 21.55 -4.72
CA GLU A 227 -18.25 22.99 -4.54
C GLU A 227 -16.99 23.54 -3.88
N ARG A 228 -16.50 22.94 -2.80
CA ARG A 228 -15.26 23.32 -2.16
C ARG A 228 -14.04 23.16 -3.10
N ILE A 229 -14.00 22.12 -3.91
CA ILE A 229 -12.96 21.95 -4.93
C ILE A 229 -13.04 23.09 -5.97
N LEU A 230 -14.23 23.47 -6.42
CA LEU A 230 -14.41 24.56 -7.39
C LEU A 230 -14.05 25.93 -6.79
N GLU A 231 -14.39 26.19 -5.53
CA GLU A 231 -13.95 27.37 -4.79
C GLU A 231 -12.43 27.47 -4.72
N TYR A 232 -11.78 26.35 -4.35
CA TYR A 232 -10.32 26.25 -4.34
C TYR A 232 -9.68 26.57 -5.70
N LEU A 233 -10.22 25.98 -6.77
CA LEU A 233 -9.76 26.26 -8.14
C LEU A 233 -10.01 27.72 -8.58
N ALA A 234 -11.08 28.33 -8.11
CA ALA A 234 -11.38 29.73 -8.35
C ALA A 234 -10.34 30.65 -7.70
N VAL A 235 -9.95 30.35 -6.43
CA VAL A 235 -8.90 31.09 -5.72
C VAL A 235 -7.57 30.96 -6.46
N LEU A 236 -7.18 29.76 -6.89
CA LEU A 236 -5.95 29.55 -7.68
C LEU A 236 -5.95 30.36 -8.98
N LYS A 237 -7.11 30.41 -9.66
CA LYS A 237 -7.28 31.23 -10.88
C LYS A 237 -7.06 32.72 -10.61
N LEU A 238 -7.62 33.24 -9.50
CA LEU A 238 -7.54 34.67 -9.13
C LEU A 238 -6.14 35.08 -8.68
N LYS A 239 -5.48 34.24 -7.88
CA LYS A 239 -4.12 34.49 -7.43
C LYS A 239 -3.08 34.41 -8.54
N GLY A 240 -3.31 33.56 -9.55
CA GLY A 240 -2.37 33.34 -10.64
C GLY A 240 -1.07 32.62 -10.23
N ASP A 241 -0.96 32.23 -8.97
CA ASP A 241 0.12 31.43 -8.42
C ASP A 241 -0.45 30.17 -7.71
N MET A 242 0.40 29.21 -7.38
CA MET A 242 0.03 27.98 -6.67
C MET A 242 0.33 28.07 -5.15
N LYS A 243 0.59 29.27 -4.63
CA LYS A 243 0.86 29.51 -3.20
C LYS A 243 -0.46 29.49 -2.41
N SER A 244 -1.08 28.35 -2.33
CA SER A 244 -2.29 28.11 -1.54
C SER A 244 -2.08 26.88 -0.66
N PRO A 245 -2.81 26.76 0.47
CA PRO A 245 -2.77 25.55 1.29
C PRO A 245 -3.05 24.31 0.41
N ILE A 246 -2.43 23.20 0.76
CA ILE A 246 -2.58 21.96 0.00
C ILE A 246 -3.96 21.37 0.27
N LEU A 247 -4.67 20.98 -0.78
CA LEU A 247 -5.97 20.34 -0.65
C LEU A 247 -5.82 18.93 -0.08
N CYS A 248 -6.45 18.63 1.06
CA CYS A 248 -6.51 17.31 1.65
C CYS A 248 -7.92 16.74 1.61
N LEU A 249 -8.10 15.65 0.87
CA LEU A 249 -9.36 14.92 0.83
C LEU A 249 -9.34 13.85 1.94
N ALA A 250 -10.09 14.06 3.01
CA ALA A 250 -10.14 13.16 4.17
C ALA A 250 -11.48 12.42 4.21
N GLY A 251 -11.47 11.14 4.60
CA GLY A 251 -12.69 10.36 4.76
C GLY A 251 -12.47 8.86 4.59
N PRO A 252 -13.50 8.05 4.73
CA PRO A 252 -13.37 6.60 4.75
C PRO A 252 -12.81 6.03 3.43
N PRO A 253 -12.29 4.79 3.46
CA PRO A 253 -11.77 4.16 2.26
C PRO A 253 -12.88 3.88 1.23
N GLY A 254 -12.55 4.00 -0.06
CA GLY A 254 -13.48 3.65 -1.14
C GLY A 254 -14.50 4.73 -1.54
N VAL A 255 -14.41 5.94 -0.98
CA VAL A 255 -15.32 7.07 -1.36
C VAL A 255 -14.84 7.86 -2.58
N GLY A 256 -13.73 7.46 -3.21
CA GLY A 256 -13.29 8.08 -4.45
C GLY A 256 -12.32 9.24 -4.29
N LYS A 257 -11.66 9.44 -3.15
CA LYS A 257 -10.69 10.53 -2.90
C LYS A 257 -9.61 10.62 -3.99
N THR A 258 -8.95 9.50 -4.28
CA THR A 258 -7.88 9.45 -5.31
C THR A 258 -8.42 9.72 -6.71
N SER A 259 -9.65 9.29 -7.02
CA SER A 259 -10.29 9.58 -8.31
C SER A 259 -10.74 11.02 -8.44
N LEU A 260 -11.14 11.69 -7.34
CA LEU A 260 -11.40 13.13 -7.33
C LEU A 260 -10.15 13.92 -7.74
N GLY A 261 -8.97 13.58 -7.21
CA GLY A 261 -7.70 14.18 -7.63
C GLY A 261 -7.41 13.98 -9.13
N LYS A 262 -7.73 12.81 -9.68
CA LYS A 262 -7.62 12.55 -11.12
C LYS A 262 -8.56 13.42 -11.94
N SER A 263 -9.80 13.59 -11.48
CA SER A 263 -10.80 14.44 -12.17
C SER A 263 -10.43 15.92 -12.11
N VAL A 264 -9.81 16.39 -11.01
CA VAL A 264 -9.24 17.74 -10.92
C VAL A 264 -8.13 17.93 -11.96
N ALA A 265 -7.23 16.96 -12.10
CA ALA A 265 -6.19 17.00 -13.13
C ALA A 265 -6.79 17.09 -14.55
N ALA A 266 -7.81 16.27 -14.84
CA ALA A 266 -8.51 16.28 -16.13
C ALA A 266 -9.24 17.61 -16.38
N ALA A 267 -9.84 18.20 -15.35
CA ALA A 267 -10.50 19.50 -15.43
C ALA A 267 -9.52 20.62 -15.78
N LEU A 268 -8.36 20.65 -15.14
CA LEU A 268 -7.28 21.62 -15.39
C LEU A 268 -6.50 21.37 -16.69
N GLY A 269 -6.65 20.18 -17.31
CA GLY A 269 -5.85 19.78 -18.47
C GLY A 269 -4.40 19.44 -18.13
N ARG A 270 -4.10 19.18 -16.85
CA ARG A 270 -2.76 18.83 -16.36
C ARG A 270 -2.54 17.32 -16.35
N LYS A 271 -1.28 16.90 -16.39
CA LYS A 271 -0.92 15.50 -16.16
C LYS A 271 -1.21 15.11 -14.71
N TYR A 272 -1.75 13.91 -14.56
CA TYR A 272 -2.03 13.30 -13.27
C TYR A 272 -0.87 12.39 -12.83
N VAL A 273 -0.41 12.57 -11.62
CA VAL A 273 0.62 11.73 -10.98
C VAL A 273 0.09 11.27 -9.62
N ARG A 274 0.26 10.00 -9.32
CA ARG A 274 -0.09 9.44 -8.00
C ARG A 274 1.16 8.88 -7.33
N VAL A 275 1.39 9.31 -6.10
CA VAL A 275 2.45 8.77 -5.23
C VAL A 275 1.78 8.21 -3.98
N SER A 276 1.86 6.89 -3.79
CA SER A 276 1.41 6.28 -2.53
C SER A 276 2.48 6.47 -1.47
N LEU A 277 2.07 7.05 -0.35
CA LEU A 277 2.92 7.31 0.82
C LEU A 277 2.79 6.19 1.87
N GLY A 278 1.82 5.29 1.67
CA GLY A 278 1.64 4.14 2.56
C GLY A 278 2.85 3.21 2.56
N GLY A 279 3.43 3.01 3.74
CA GLY A 279 4.60 2.17 3.92
C GLY A 279 5.95 2.85 3.73
N LEU A 280 5.98 4.16 3.50
CA LEU A 280 7.22 4.94 3.52
C LEU A 280 7.83 4.91 4.94
N ARG A 281 9.12 4.56 5.00
CA ARG A 281 9.87 4.47 6.26
C ARG A 281 11.16 5.27 6.26
N ASP A 282 11.65 5.65 5.07
CA ASP A 282 12.94 6.28 4.87
C ASP A 282 12.75 7.63 4.16
N GLU A 283 13.36 8.66 4.69
CA GLU A 283 13.40 10.01 4.09
C GLU A 283 14.01 9.99 2.68
N SER A 284 14.97 9.11 2.45
CA SER A 284 15.64 8.96 1.14
C SER A 284 14.69 8.50 0.02
N GLU A 285 13.56 7.87 0.34
CA GLU A 285 12.53 7.57 -0.65
C GLU A 285 11.89 8.84 -1.23
N ILE A 286 11.86 9.95 -0.49
CA ILE A 286 11.32 11.24 -0.95
C ILE A 286 12.42 12.11 -1.55
N ARG A 287 13.56 12.25 -0.83
CA ARG A 287 14.69 13.12 -1.21
C ARG A 287 15.77 12.43 -2.03
N GLY A 288 15.63 11.13 -2.33
CA GLY A 288 16.66 10.38 -3.06
C GLY A 288 17.88 9.99 -2.21
N HIS A 289 18.62 9.03 -2.71
CA HIS A 289 19.90 8.58 -2.14
C HIS A 289 21.04 9.40 -2.71
N ARG A 290 22.10 9.60 -1.95
CA ARG A 290 23.31 10.23 -2.49
C ARG A 290 23.86 9.40 -3.66
N LYS A 291 24.17 10.04 -4.80
CA LYS A 291 24.58 9.37 -6.05
C LYS A 291 25.86 8.53 -5.93
N THR A 292 26.63 8.72 -4.87
CA THR A 292 27.88 7.98 -4.61
C THR A 292 27.65 6.53 -4.15
N TYR A 293 26.44 6.17 -3.75
CA TYR A 293 26.13 4.81 -3.33
C TYR A 293 25.76 3.92 -4.52
N ILE A 294 26.23 2.66 -4.51
CA ILE A 294 25.83 1.67 -5.52
C ILE A 294 24.33 1.42 -5.39
N GLY A 295 23.59 1.58 -6.49
CA GLY A 295 22.14 1.44 -6.50
C GLY A 295 21.37 2.69 -6.07
N ALA A 296 22.03 3.84 -5.90
CA ALA A 296 21.37 5.10 -5.62
C ALA A 296 20.31 5.44 -6.67
N MET A 297 19.19 5.95 -6.22
CA MET A 297 18.07 6.40 -7.08
C MET A 297 17.57 7.77 -6.61
N PRO A 298 17.03 8.59 -7.54
CA PRO A 298 16.36 9.83 -7.20
C PRO A 298 15.11 9.56 -6.35
N GLY A 299 14.69 10.54 -5.58
CA GLY A 299 13.49 10.46 -4.77
C GLY A 299 12.23 10.26 -5.62
N ARG A 300 11.18 9.73 -5.00
CA ARG A 300 9.89 9.46 -5.66
C ARG A 300 9.28 10.70 -6.32
N ILE A 301 9.51 11.88 -5.74
CA ILE A 301 9.03 13.14 -6.32
C ILE A 301 9.67 13.36 -7.68
N ILE A 302 11.01 13.36 -7.75
CA ILE A 302 11.77 13.57 -8.99
C ILE A 302 11.49 12.47 -10.02
N GLN A 303 11.45 11.19 -9.61
CA GLN A 303 11.09 10.10 -10.52
C GLN A 303 9.74 10.29 -11.18
N ASN A 304 8.76 10.78 -10.43
CA ASN A 304 7.42 10.99 -10.93
C ASN A 304 7.29 12.30 -11.74
N MET A 305 8.10 13.33 -11.44
CA MET A 305 8.23 14.51 -12.31
C MET A 305 8.77 14.13 -13.69
N ARG A 306 9.80 13.27 -13.75
CA ARG A 306 10.30 12.69 -15.01
C ARG A 306 9.18 12.01 -15.81
N LYS A 307 8.36 11.16 -15.14
CA LYS A 307 7.24 10.47 -15.79
C LYS A 307 6.13 11.40 -16.25
N ALA A 308 5.89 12.49 -15.55
CA ALA A 308 4.88 13.48 -15.89
C ALA A 308 5.21 14.22 -17.19
N GLY A 309 6.50 14.51 -17.43
CA GLY A 309 6.99 15.24 -18.62
C GLY A 309 6.62 16.72 -18.65
N TYR A 310 6.02 17.25 -17.57
CA TYR A 310 5.69 18.67 -17.38
C TYR A 310 6.00 19.08 -15.94
N ALA A 311 6.36 20.35 -15.74
CA ALA A 311 6.71 20.89 -14.42
C ALA A 311 5.49 21.33 -13.59
N ASN A 312 4.27 21.26 -14.15
CA ASN A 312 3.02 21.63 -13.47
C ASN A 312 1.97 20.49 -13.42
N PRO A 313 2.34 19.25 -13.08
CA PRO A 313 1.35 18.19 -12.92
C PRO A 313 0.45 18.41 -11.70
N VAL A 314 -0.63 17.63 -11.61
CA VAL A 314 -1.36 17.42 -10.36
C VAL A 314 -0.78 16.17 -9.69
N PHE A 315 -0.21 16.35 -8.52
CA PHE A 315 0.39 15.30 -7.70
C PHE A 315 -0.60 14.88 -6.61
N VAL A 316 -1.06 13.64 -6.65
CA VAL A 316 -1.88 13.07 -5.59
C VAL A 316 -0.98 12.27 -4.65
N LEU A 317 -0.82 12.80 -3.44
CA LEU A 317 -0.10 12.18 -2.32
C LEU A 317 -1.10 11.31 -1.56
N ASP A 318 -1.13 10.01 -1.89
CA ASP A 318 -2.16 9.09 -1.43
C ASP A 318 -1.74 8.41 -0.11
N GLU A 319 -2.70 8.29 0.83
CA GLU A 319 -2.52 7.67 2.14
C GLU A 319 -1.46 8.36 3.02
N ILE A 320 -1.55 9.70 3.15
CA ILE A 320 -0.63 10.48 4.01
C ILE A 320 -0.74 10.10 5.49
N ASP A 321 -1.86 9.57 5.92
CA ASP A 321 -2.14 9.02 7.25
C ASP A 321 -1.37 7.72 7.55
N LYS A 322 -0.75 7.08 6.55
CA LYS A 322 0.00 5.84 6.69
C LYS A 322 1.52 6.05 6.84
N ILE A 323 1.96 7.29 6.91
CA ILE A 323 3.37 7.60 7.11
C ILE A 323 3.71 7.30 8.58
N THR A 324 4.64 6.40 8.80
CA THR A 324 5.17 6.13 10.13
C THR A 324 6.21 7.19 10.49
N GLY A 325 6.03 7.84 11.64
CA GLY A 325 6.93 8.88 12.14
C GLY A 325 8.36 8.41 12.40
N MET A 326 9.16 9.23 13.09
CA MET A 326 10.62 9.07 13.34
C MET A 326 11.10 7.62 13.43
N ASN A 327 11.95 7.25 12.47
CA ASN A 327 12.71 6.01 12.47
C ASN A 327 14.21 6.33 12.49
N VAL A 328 15.04 5.31 12.73
CA VAL A 328 16.51 5.41 12.68
C VAL A 328 17.03 5.90 11.30
N GLN A 329 16.20 5.82 10.26
CA GLN A 329 16.51 6.18 8.87
C GLN A 329 15.99 7.57 8.45
N GLY A 330 15.58 8.42 9.39
CA GLY A 330 15.06 9.75 9.13
C GLY A 330 13.55 9.88 9.33
N ASP A 331 13.01 11.07 9.07
CA ASP A 331 11.58 11.37 9.18
C ASP A 331 11.01 11.74 7.79
N PRO A 332 10.27 10.83 7.14
CA PRO A 332 9.60 11.13 5.88
C PRO A 332 8.64 12.32 5.95
N SER A 333 8.07 12.59 7.14
CA SER A 333 7.17 13.73 7.33
C SER A 333 7.90 15.06 7.17
N ALA A 334 9.14 15.13 7.64
CA ALA A 334 9.99 16.34 7.49
C ALA A 334 10.31 16.63 6.02
N ALA A 335 10.64 15.58 5.24
CA ALA A 335 10.86 15.74 3.81
C ALA A 335 9.59 16.17 3.05
N LEU A 336 8.42 15.65 3.45
CA LEU A 336 7.15 16.08 2.88
C LEU A 336 6.77 17.50 3.24
N LEU A 337 7.13 17.99 4.43
CA LEU A 337 6.92 19.39 4.80
C LEU A 337 7.60 20.34 3.81
N GLU A 338 8.84 20.05 3.39
CA GLU A 338 9.55 20.86 2.37
C GLU A 338 8.84 20.79 1.00
N VAL A 339 8.40 19.60 0.58
CA VAL A 339 7.65 19.43 -0.68
C VAL A 339 6.33 20.20 -0.67
N MET A 340 5.65 20.21 0.48
CA MET A 340 4.30 20.73 0.63
C MET A 340 4.27 22.21 1.05
N ASP A 341 5.38 22.78 1.48
CA ASP A 341 5.46 24.18 1.88
C ASP A 341 5.64 25.08 0.66
N PRO A 342 4.66 25.95 0.32
CA PRO A 342 4.77 26.86 -0.84
C PRO A 342 5.92 27.87 -0.75
N GLU A 343 6.50 28.08 0.43
CA GLU A 343 7.64 28.96 0.62
C GLU A 343 8.96 28.27 0.34
N GLN A 344 9.03 26.94 0.50
CA GLN A 344 10.26 26.15 0.37
C GLN A 344 10.30 25.28 -0.91
N ASN A 345 9.14 24.89 -1.45
CA ASN A 345 9.05 23.93 -2.56
C ASN A 345 9.58 24.45 -3.91
N ASN A 346 9.86 25.76 -4.02
CA ASN A 346 10.51 26.34 -5.19
C ASN A 346 12.00 25.94 -5.31
N ALA A 347 12.59 25.40 -4.24
CA ALA A 347 13.98 24.99 -4.19
C ALA A 347 14.12 23.58 -3.57
N PHE A 348 13.23 22.66 -3.94
CA PHE A 348 13.25 21.28 -3.42
C PHE A 348 14.56 20.60 -3.80
N TYR A 349 15.32 20.16 -2.78
CA TYR A 349 16.63 19.53 -2.96
C TYR A 349 16.51 17.99 -2.92
N ASP A 350 16.90 17.34 -4.01
CA ASP A 350 17.02 15.89 -4.08
C ASP A 350 18.50 15.47 -4.00
N ASN A 351 18.83 14.55 -3.10
CA ASN A 351 20.20 14.12 -2.83
C ASN A 351 20.87 13.42 -4.02
N TYR A 352 20.09 12.77 -4.90
CA TYR A 352 20.60 12.15 -6.12
C TYR A 352 20.83 13.19 -7.21
N LEU A 353 19.91 14.14 -7.32
CA LEU A 353 19.98 15.19 -8.33
C LEU A 353 21.09 16.21 -8.04
N GLU A 354 21.44 16.40 -6.75
CA GLU A 354 22.44 17.36 -6.26
C GLU A 354 22.21 18.82 -6.73
N THR A 355 20.98 19.13 -7.08
CA THR A 355 20.52 20.49 -7.42
C THR A 355 19.07 20.66 -7.01
N SER A 356 18.62 21.91 -6.92
CA SER A 356 17.24 22.21 -6.59
C SER A 356 16.33 22.03 -7.79
N PHE A 357 15.11 21.54 -7.55
CA PHE A 357 14.06 21.44 -8.55
C PHE A 357 12.84 22.25 -8.10
N ASP A 358 12.33 23.12 -9.00
CA ASP A 358 11.18 23.97 -8.68
C ASP A 358 9.85 23.18 -8.75
N LEU A 359 9.22 22.99 -7.59
CA LEU A 359 7.90 22.36 -7.44
C LEU A 359 6.77 23.39 -7.24
N SER A 360 7.06 24.71 -7.29
CA SER A 360 6.09 25.76 -6.97
C SER A 360 4.87 25.81 -7.91
N ARG A 361 4.97 25.20 -9.09
CA ARG A 361 3.88 25.11 -10.07
C ARG A 361 3.10 23.79 -10.01
N VAL A 362 3.55 22.85 -9.17
CA VAL A 362 2.88 21.58 -8.95
C VAL A 362 1.64 21.80 -8.08
N LEU A 363 0.51 21.23 -8.47
CA LEU A 363 -0.68 21.19 -7.63
C LEU A 363 -0.66 19.90 -6.81
N PHE A 364 -0.40 20.01 -5.50
CA PHE A 364 -0.45 18.87 -4.59
C PHE A 364 -1.86 18.68 -4.03
N ILE A 365 -2.34 17.44 -4.04
CA ILE A 365 -3.59 17.00 -3.41
C ILE A 365 -3.24 15.81 -2.51
N ALA A 366 -3.47 15.93 -1.22
CA ALA A 366 -3.29 14.85 -0.27
C ALA A 366 -4.59 14.04 -0.10
N THR A 367 -4.47 12.76 0.24
CA THR A 367 -5.61 11.94 0.68
C THR A 367 -5.30 11.30 2.02
N ALA A 368 -6.28 11.26 2.92
CA ALA A 368 -6.18 10.61 4.23
C ALA A 368 -7.45 9.80 4.52
N ASN A 369 -7.31 8.68 5.22
CA ASN A 369 -8.46 7.96 5.75
C ASN A 369 -8.77 8.40 7.17
N ASP A 370 -7.74 8.71 7.95
CA ASP A 370 -7.84 9.18 9.33
C ASP A 370 -6.95 10.41 9.55
N LEU A 371 -7.57 11.54 9.85
CA LEU A 371 -6.86 12.80 10.13
C LEU A 371 -6.10 12.77 11.46
N GLY A 372 -6.53 11.92 12.41
CA GLY A 372 -5.87 11.79 13.71
C GLY A 372 -4.46 11.21 13.59
N SER A 373 -4.23 10.39 12.55
CA SER A 373 -2.94 9.76 12.27
C SER A 373 -1.99 10.64 11.46
N VAL A 374 -2.47 11.77 10.91
CA VAL A 374 -1.63 12.70 10.13
C VAL A 374 -0.81 13.56 11.07
N HIS A 375 0.50 13.69 10.76
CA HIS A 375 1.40 14.54 11.56
C HIS A 375 0.86 15.98 11.67
N PRO A 376 0.77 16.57 12.89
CA PRO A 376 0.16 17.89 13.11
C PRO A 376 0.70 18.99 12.20
N ALA A 377 2.02 19.07 12.03
CA ALA A 377 2.66 20.09 11.19
C ALA A 377 2.28 19.97 9.70
N LEU A 378 1.98 18.77 9.19
CA LEU A 378 1.45 18.57 7.84
C LEU A 378 0.00 19.02 7.78
N ARG A 379 -0.80 18.66 8.78
CA ARG A 379 -2.22 18.99 8.84
C ARG A 379 -2.46 20.51 8.86
N ASP A 380 -1.66 21.26 9.57
CA ASP A 380 -1.75 22.73 9.68
C ASP A 380 -1.50 23.45 8.33
N ARG A 381 -0.88 22.78 7.36
CA ARG A 381 -0.62 23.32 6.02
C ARG A 381 -1.65 22.90 4.97
N MET A 382 -2.67 22.16 5.38
CA MET A 382 -3.68 21.60 4.48
C MET A 382 -5.04 22.27 4.64
N GLU A 383 -5.70 22.51 3.54
CA GLU A 383 -7.14 22.76 3.50
C GLU A 383 -7.87 21.42 3.43
N ILE A 384 -8.53 21.06 4.54
CA ILE A 384 -9.19 19.76 4.69
C ILE A 384 -10.60 19.83 4.11
N ILE A 385 -10.89 18.92 3.18
CA ILE A 385 -12.23 18.67 2.68
C ILE A 385 -12.64 17.26 3.13
N GLU A 386 -13.65 17.19 3.99
CA GLU A 386 -14.20 15.92 4.41
C GLU A 386 -15.07 15.31 3.30
N VAL A 387 -14.73 14.08 2.92
CA VAL A 387 -15.45 13.29 1.91
C VAL A 387 -16.26 12.23 2.68
N PRO A 388 -17.58 12.40 2.82
CA PRO A 388 -18.41 11.48 3.57
C PRO A 388 -18.53 10.12 2.89
N GLY A 389 -19.00 9.12 3.61
CA GLY A 389 -19.45 7.85 3.05
C GLY A 389 -20.67 8.03 2.14
N TYR A 390 -20.90 7.05 1.28
CA TYR A 390 -22.07 7.02 0.41
C TYR A 390 -23.26 6.33 1.05
N LEU A 391 -24.42 6.87 0.80
CA LEU A 391 -25.70 6.23 1.13
C LEU A 391 -25.98 5.04 0.20
N ALA A 392 -26.88 4.15 0.60
CA ALA A 392 -27.26 2.99 -0.21
C ALA A 392 -27.79 3.40 -1.60
N GLU A 393 -28.59 4.47 -1.66
CA GLU A 393 -29.15 5.05 -2.86
C GLU A 393 -28.04 5.66 -3.76
N GLU A 394 -27.07 6.34 -3.15
CA GLU A 394 -25.92 6.88 -3.85
C GLU A 394 -25.04 5.76 -4.39
N LYS A 395 -24.80 4.70 -3.59
CA LYS A 395 -24.06 3.49 -4.03
C LYS A 395 -24.75 2.81 -5.22
N LEU A 396 -26.08 2.73 -5.21
CA LEU A 396 -26.87 2.18 -6.29
C LEU A 396 -26.63 2.97 -7.60
N GLU A 397 -26.74 4.29 -7.54
CA GLU A 397 -26.51 5.14 -8.70
C GLU A 397 -25.04 5.11 -9.19
N ILE A 398 -24.09 5.10 -8.27
CA ILE A 398 -22.66 4.91 -8.60
C ILE A 398 -22.45 3.55 -9.28
N ALA A 399 -23.05 2.49 -8.75
CA ALA A 399 -22.94 1.18 -9.34
C ALA A 399 -23.49 1.12 -10.77
N LYS A 400 -24.67 1.68 -11.02
CA LYS A 400 -25.31 1.72 -12.33
C LYS A 400 -24.50 2.53 -13.34
N ARG A 401 -24.02 3.73 -12.93
CA ARG A 401 -23.39 4.70 -13.85
C ARG A 401 -21.92 4.40 -14.11
N HIS A 402 -21.20 3.89 -13.09
CA HIS A 402 -19.75 3.77 -13.13
C HIS A 402 -19.26 2.35 -12.94
N LEU A 403 -19.66 1.64 -11.85
CA LEU A 403 -19.02 0.36 -11.51
C LEU A 403 -19.40 -0.76 -12.49
N VAL A 404 -20.69 -0.95 -12.77
CA VAL A 404 -21.14 -2.02 -13.67
C VAL A 404 -20.60 -1.84 -15.08
N PRO A 405 -20.69 -0.65 -15.73
CA PRO A 405 -20.10 -0.46 -17.05
C PRO A 405 -18.59 -0.70 -17.09
N LYS A 406 -17.86 -0.20 -16.09
CA LYS A 406 -16.43 -0.38 -15.96
C LYS A 406 -16.06 -1.86 -15.82
N GLN A 407 -16.74 -2.56 -14.91
CA GLN A 407 -16.45 -3.98 -14.65
C GLN A 407 -16.86 -4.90 -15.82
N LEU A 408 -17.88 -4.55 -16.58
CA LEU A 408 -18.21 -5.27 -17.82
C LEU A 408 -17.07 -5.14 -18.85
N ASP A 409 -16.61 -3.93 -19.09
CA ASP A 409 -15.52 -3.64 -20.04
C ASP A 409 -14.20 -4.34 -19.62
N GLU A 410 -13.80 -4.23 -18.33
CA GLU A 410 -12.61 -4.86 -17.77
C GLU A 410 -12.64 -6.40 -17.87
N ASN A 411 -13.82 -7.03 -17.91
CA ASN A 411 -13.99 -8.48 -18.01
C ASN A 411 -14.44 -8.94 -19.41
N GLY A 412 -14.37 -8.09 -20.42
CA GLY A 412 -14.62 -8.44 -21.83
C GLY A 412 -16.10 -8.67 -22.17
N LEU A 413 -17.03 -8.15 -21.36
CA LEU A 413 -18.46 -8.22 -21.59
C LEU A 413 -19.04 -6.84 -21.91
N SER A 414 -20.16 -6.81 -22.61
CA SER A 414 -20.91 -5.58 -22.88
C SER A 414 -22.27 -5.58 -22.18
N LYS A 415 -22.92 -4.41 -22.13
CA LYS A 415 -24.30 -4.29 -21.60
C LYS A 415 -25.32 -5.12 -22.37
N LYS A 416 -24.98 -5.57 -23.60
CA LYS A 416 -25.85 -6.44 -24.40
C LYS A 416 -25.75 -7.90 -23.95
N ASP A 417 -24.59 -8.28 -23.42
CA ASP A 417 -24.29 -9.63 -22.98
C ASP A 417 -24.80 -9.90 -21.56
N LEU A 418 -24.63 -8.93 -20.67
CA LEU A 418 -25.01 -9.05 -19.25
C LEU A 418 -25.60 -7.76 -18.70
N GLN A 419 -26.71 -7.89 -17.98
CA GLN A 419 -27.39 -6.80 -17.28
C GLN A 419 -27.55 -7.14 -15.81
N ILE A 420 -27.24 -6.19 -14.94
CA ILE A 420 -27.47 -6.29 -13.49
C ILE A 420 -28.55 -5.26 -13.14
N PRO A 421 -29.80 -5.69 -12.90
CA PRO A 421 -30.90 -4.79 -12.55
C PRO A 421 -30.68 -4.03 -11.24
N ALA A 422 -31.37 -2.89 -11.07
CA ALA A 422 -31.28 -2.08 -9.85
C ALA A 422 -31.56 -2.92 -8.60
N LYS A 423 -32.61 -3.72 -8.59
CA LYS A 423 -33.02 -4.56 -7.47
C LYS A 423 -31.91 -5.56 -7.06
N THR A 424 -31.18 -6.11 -8.04
CA THR A 424 -30.05 -7.00 -7.76
C THR A 424 -28.89 -6.24 -7.14
N ILE A 425 -28.59 -5.02 -7.60
CA ILE A 425 -27.56 -4.17 -7.00
C ILE A 425 -27.94 -3.77 -5.57
N GLU A 426 -29.19 -3.43 -5.33
CA GLU A 426 -29.72 -3.14 -3.99
C GLU A 426 -29.54 -4.33 -3.03
N THR A 427 -29.87 -5.54 -3.50
CA THR A 427 -29.63 -6.76 -2.72
C THR A 427 -28.13 -6.97 -2.44
N VAL A 428 -27.25 -6.71 -3.43
CA VAL A 428 -25.80 -6.78 -3.20
C VAL A 428 -25.36 -5.76 -2.15
N ILE A 429 -25.87 -4.54 -2.21
CA ILE A 429 -25.53 -3.47 -1.25
C ILE A 429 -25.97 -3.84 0.15
N SER A 430 -27.19 -4.37 0.32
CA SER A 430 -27.78 -4.64 1.63
C SER A 430 -27.33 -5.95 2.26
N GLU A 431 -27.12 -7.01 1.46
CA GLU A 431 -26.91 -8.36 1.98
C GLU A 431 -25.46 -8.86 1.84
N TYR A 432 -24.66 -8.27 0.93
CA TYR A 432 -23.31 -8.75 0.64
C TYR A 432 -22.20 -7.71 0.89
N THR A 433 -22.55 -6.45 1.15
CA THR A 433 -21.56 -5.39 1.41
C THR A 433 -21.95 -4.53 2.62
N ARG A 434 -20.94 -4.21 3.47
CA ARG A 434 -21.12 -3.28 4.62
C ARG A 434 -19.87 -2.41 4.67
N GLU A 435 -19.92 -1.26 3.99
CA GLU A 435 -18.79 -0.34 3.88
C GLU A 435 -19.29 1.11 3.66
N SER A 436 -18.47 2.10 4.03
CA SER A 436 -18.77 3.52 3.79
C SER A 436 -18.65 3.91 2.32
N GLY A 437 -17.70 3.33 1.63
CA GLY A 437 -17.42 3.56 0.20
C GLY A 437 -18.10 2.54 -0.72
N VAL A 438 -17.48 2.32 -1.87
CA VAL A 438 -17.95 1.39 -2.91
C VAL A 438 -16.90 0.36 -3.33
N ARG A 439 -15.83 0.18 -2.55
CA ARG A 439 -14.71 -0.70 -2.92
C ARG A 439 -15.08 -2.18 -2.87
N THR A 440 -15.78 -2.59 -1.81
CA THR A 440 -16.28 -3.97 -1.67
C THR A 440 -17.41 -4.22 -2.65
N LEU A 441 -18.29 -3.25 -2.86
CA LEU A 441 -19.35 -3.30 -3.87
C LEU A 441 -18.77 -3.52 -5.27
N GLU A 442 -17.75 -2.77 -5.65
CA GLU A 442 -17.04 -2.94 -6.94
C GLU A 442 -16.47 -4.35 -7.08
N ARG A 443 -15.80 -4.86 -6.03
CA ARG A 443 -15.24 -6.22 -6.02
C ARG A 443 -16.30 -7.30 -6.12
N THR A 444 -17.45 -7.08 -5.48
CA THR A 444 -18.57 -8.03 -5.50
C THR A 444 -19.24 -8.04 -6.87
N ILE A 445 -19.47 -6.87 -7.48
CA ILE A 445 -19.95 -6.75 -8.86
C ILE A 445 -18.99 -7.41 -9.84
N ALA A 446 -17.67 -7.16 -9.69
CA ALA A 446 -16.65 -7.82 -10.50
C ALA A 446 -16.67 -9.35 -10.34
N LYS A 447 -16.93 -9.88 -9.12
CA LYS A 447 -17.07 -11.31 -8.89
C LYS A 447 -18.28 -11.89 -9.63
N ILE A 448 -19.42 -11.20 -9.62
CA ILE A 448 -20.62 -11.59 -10.37
C ILE A 448 -20.31 -11.67 -11.86
N ILE A 449 -19.73 -10.60 -12.41
CA ILE A 449 -19.42 -10.48 -13.84
C ILE A 449 -18.41 -11.57 -14.25
N ARG A 450 -17.33 -11.78 -13.47
CA ARG A 450 -16.35 -12.84 -13.77
C ARG A 450 -16.94 -14.23 -13.77
N LYS A 451 -17.85 -14.53 -12.83
CA LYS A 451 -18.49 -15.87 -12.79
C LYS A 451 -19.38 -16.10 -14.00
N ARG A 452 -20.12 -15.06 -14.44
CA ARG A 452 -20.90 -15.11 -15.67
C ARG A 452 -20.03 -15.15 -16.94
N ALA A 453 -18.91 -14.44 -16.97
CA ALA A 453 -17.94 -14.52 -18.07
C ALA A 453 -17.33 -15.93 -18.19
N ALA A 454 -16.96 -16.55 -17.07
CA ALA A 454 -16.46 -17.92 -17.04
C ALA A 454 -17.53 -18.93 -17.55
N GLN A 455 -18.78 -18.75 -17.13
CA GLN A 455 -19.91 -19.57 -17.60
C GLN A 455 -20.12 -19.42 -19.13
N LEU A 456 -20.04 -18.19 -19.65
CA LEU A 456 -20.14 -17.94 -21.10
C LEU A 456 -19.06 -18.70 -21.89
N VAL A 457 -17.83 -18.72 -21.38
CA VAL A 457 -16.71 -19.42 -22.04
C VAL A 457 -16.87 -20.94 -21.96
N GLN A 458 -17.39 -21.48 -20.85
CA GLN A 458 -17.54 -22.91 -20.62
C GLN A 458 -18.76 -23.50 -21.32
N GLU A 459 -19.89 -22.82 -21.27
CA GLU A 459 -21.20 -23.29 -21.72
C GLU A 459 -21.65 -22.69 -23.05
N GLY A 460 -20.95 -21.65 -23.52
CA GLY A 460 -21.30 -20.91 -24.76
C GLY A 460 -22.51 -19.98 -24.64
N HIS A 461 -23.19 -19.97 -23.51
CA HIS A 461 -24.36 -19.11 -23.26
C HIS A 461 -24.43 -18.67 -21.79
N ILE A 462 -25.06 -17.54 -21.55
CA ILE A 462 -25.37 -17.04 -20.18
C ILE A 462 -26.76 -16.43 -20.16
N GLU A 463 -27.39 -16.43 -18.99
CA GLU A 463 -28.57 -15.61 -18.77
C GLU A 463 -28.20 -14.12 -18.83
N LYS A 464 -28.90 -13.37 -19.69
CA LYS A 464 -28.64 -11.94 -19.92
C LYS A 464 -28.87 -11.07 -18.67
N LYS A 465 -29.70 -11.52 -17.73
CA LYS A 465 -30.01 -10.78 -16.51
C LYS A 465 -29.58 -11.56 -15.29
N VAL A 466 -28.97 -10.89 -14.33
CA VAL A 466 -28.69 -11.47 -13.00
C VAL A 466 -29.80 -11.04 -12.07
N GLU A 467 -30.64 -11.97 -11.65
CA GLU A 467 -31.70 -11.68 -10.69
C GLU A 467 -31.24 -11.86 -9.23
N PRO A 468 -31.92 -11.27 -8.23
CA PRO A 468 -31.54 -11.43 -6.82
C PRO A 468 -31.43 -12.89 -6.36
N LYS A 469 -32.28 -13.78 -6.89
CA LYS A 469 -32.23 -15.22 -6.59
C LYS A 469 -30.91 -15.90 -6.99
N ASP A 470 -30.26 -15.42 -8.06
CA ASP A 470 -29.03 -15.97 -8.59
C ASP A 470 -27.82 -15.62 -7.71
N LEU A 471 -27.95 -14.58 -6.89
CA LEU A 471 -26.85 -14.11 -6.03
C LEU A 471 -26.38 -15.18 -5.05
N LYS A 472 -27.29 -16.01 -4.55
CA LYS A 472 -26.95 -17.09 -3.61
C LYS A 472 -26.04 -18.14 -4.28
N GLU A 473 -26.29 -18.46 -5.54
CA GLU A 473 -25.44 -19.38 -6.31
C GLU A 473 -24.09 -18.74 -6.68
N ILE A 474 -24.12 -17.44 -7.05
CA ILE A 474 -22.95 -16.71 -7.54
C ILE A 474 -22.00 -16.33 -6.40
N LEU A 475 -22.56 -15.79 -5.30
CA LEU A 475 -21.78 -15.19 -4.21
C LEU A 475 -21.70 -16.08 -2.97
N GLY A 476 -22.67 -16.99 -2.78
CA GLY A 476 -22.89 -17.73 -1.56
C GLY A 476 -24.07 -17.19 -0.77
N SER A 477 -24.28 -17.70 0.44
CA SER A 477 -25.33 -17.19 1.34
C SER A 477 -25.11 -15.72 1.69
N PRO A 478 -26.17 -14.92 1.89
CA PRO A 478 -26.06 -13.56 2.36
C PRO A 478 -25.18 -13.46 3.60
N ILE A 479 -24.31 -12.46 3.63
CA ILE A 479 -23.39 -12.22 4.74
C ILE A 479 -24.10 -11.42 5.83
N PHE A 480 -24.95 -10.49 5.40
CA PHE A 480 -25.71 -9.61 6.27
C PHE A 480 -27.19 -9.92 6.08
N GLN A 481 -27.90 -10.04 7.20
CA GLN A 481 -29.36 -10.10 7.17
C GLN A 481 -29.91 -8.70 7.36
N LEU A 482 -30.94 -8.34 6.59
CA LEU A 482 -31.70 -7.12 6.88
C LEU A 482 -32.25 -7.23 8.27
N GLU A 483 -31.86 -6.31 9.14
CA GLU A 483 -32.45 -6.17 10.47
C GLU A 483 -33.95 -5.87 10.29
N LYS A 484 -34.76 -6.85 10.58
CA LYS A 484 -36.22 -6.59 10.70
C LYS A 484 -36.38 -5.74 11.93
N ALA A 485 -37.14 -4.64 11.79
CA ALA A 485 -37.52 -3.86 12.92
C ALA A 485 -38.14 -4.80 13.97
N PHE A 486 -37.58 -4.82 15.18
CA PHE A 486 -38.24 -5.49 16.30
C PHE A 486 -39.58 -4.77 16.55
N ASP A 487 -40.57 -5.56 16.88
CA ASP A 487 -41.89 -5.06 17.19
C ASP A 487 -41.85 -4.30 18.55
N ASN A 488 -42.04 -2.99 18.51
CA ASN A 488 -42.15 -2.14 19.71
C ASN A 488 -43.40 -2.50 20.58
N SER A 489 -44.14 -3.53 20.19
CA SER A 489 -45.30 -4.03 20.92
C SER A 489 -44.95 -4.75 22.23
N VAL A 490 -43.64 -5.01 22.47
CA VAL A 490 -43.17 -5.65 23.70
C VAL A 490 -42.75 -4.56 24.71
N PRO A 491 -43.30 -4.54 25.94
CA PRO A 491 -42.83 -3.61 26.95
C PRO A 491 -41.35 -3.77 27.26
N GLY A 492 -40.65 -2.64 27.41
CA GLY A 492 -39.23 -2.61 27.67
C GLY A 492 -38.33 -2.60 26.41
N VAL A 493 -38.93 -2.64 25.20
CA VAL A 493 -38.17 -2.56 23.94
C VAL A 493 -38.37 -1.18 23.32
N ALA A 494 -37.27 -0.55 22.91
CA ALA A 494 -37.28 0.72 22.20
C ALA A 494 -36.29 0.71 21.03
N THR A 495 -36.66 1.35 19.94
CA THR A 495 -35.84 1.43 18.72
C THR A 495 -35.14 2.78 18.65
N GLY A 496 -33.81 2.73 18.64
CA GLY A 496 -32.96 3.88 18.45
C GLY A 496 -32.26 3.89 17.07
N LEU A 497 -31.54 4.95 16.80
CA LEU A 497 -30.77 5.13 15.58
C LEU A 497 -29.30 5.37 15.92
N ALA A 498 -28.42 4.55 15.36
CA ALA A 498 -26.98 4.66 15.49
C ALA A 498 -26.35 5.12 14.18
N TRP A 499 -25.21 5.77 14.29
CA TRP A 499 -24.34 6.09 13.17
C TRP A 499 -23.02 5.39 13.37
N THR A 500 -22.53 4.76 12.30
CA THR A 500 -21.24 4.08 12.24
C THR A 500 -20.44 4.57 11.03
N ALA A 501 -19.14 4.27 11.00
CA ALA A 501 -18.32 4.59 9.85
C ALA A 501 -18.84 3.98 8.53
N VAL A 502 -19.69 2.95 8.59
CA VAL A 502 -20.26 2.27 7.41
C VAL A 502 -21.68 2.73 7.06
N GLY A 503 -22.24 3.65 7.82
CA GLY A 503 -23.57 4.23 7.61
C GLY A 503 -24.44 4.21 8.85
N GLY A 504 -25.74 4.51 8.69
CA GLY A 504 -26.72 4.43 9.77
C GLY A 504 -27.22 3.01 9.98
N GLU A 505 -27.51 2.68 11.22
CA GLU A 505 -28.06 1.38 11.67
C GLU A 505 -29.18 1.59 12.66
N ILE A 506 -30.07 0.60 12.76
CA ILE A 506 -31.06 0.55 13.81
C ILE A 506 -30.43 -0.03 15.06
N LEU A 507 -30.73 0.57 16.18
CA LEU A 507 -30.28 0.14 17.48
C LEU A 507 -31.47 -0.30 18.32
N PHE A 508 -31.54 -1.55 18.71
CA PHE A 508 -32.53 -2.02 19.65
C PHE A 508 -32.01 -1.89 21.08
N VAL A 509 -32.86 -1.39 21.96
CA VAL A 509 -32.59 -1.31 23.40
C VAL A 509 -33.67 -2.08 24.12
N GLU A 510 -33.25 -3.09 24.86
CA GLU A 510 -34.13 -3.91 25.69
C GLU A 510 -33.86 -3.60 27.16
N ALA A 511 -34.91 -3.30 27.91
CA ALA A 511 -34.85 -3.10 29.35
C ALA A 511 -35.76 -4.10 30.04
N LEU A 512 -35.23 -4.80 31.03
CA LEU A 512 -35.97 -5.79 31.82
C LEU A 512 -35.83 -5.50 33.33
N THR A 513 -36.94 -5.51 34.04
CA THR A 513 -36.94 -5.37 35.51
C THR A 513 -37.06 -6.73 36.19
N SER A 514 -36.31 -6.95 37.25
CA SER A 514 -36.37 -8.14 38.09
C SER A 514 -36.22 -7.77 39.56
N PRO A 515 -36.65 -8.65 40.52
CA PRO A 515 -36.44 -8.39 41.94
C PRO A 515 -34.97 -8.08 42.28
N GLY A 516 -34.68 -7.02 43.04
CA GLY A 516 -33.34 -6.61 43.41
C GLY A 516 -33.32 -5.25 44.11
N LYS A 517 -32.09 -4.70 44.34
CA LYS A 517 -31.93 -3.47 45.14
C LYS A 517 -31.50 -2.27 44.25
N GLY A 518 -32.30 -1.91 43.25
CA GLY A 518 -32.09 -0.67 42.48
C GLY A 518 -30.83 -0.63 41.65
N GLU A 519 -30.25 -1.77 41.32
CA GLU A 519 -29.01 -1.86 40.53
C GLU A 519 -29.33 -1.74 39.02
N LEU A 520 -28.47 -0.99 38.29
CA LEU A 520 -28.47 -0.94 36.84
C LEU A 520 -27.37 -1.87 36.30
N THR A 521 -27.76 -2.85 35.51
CA THR A 521 -26.81 -3.75 34.82
C THR A 521 -26.90 -3.48 33.32
N MET A 522 -25.76 -3.47 32.64
CA MET A 522 -25.69 -3.20 31.21
C MET A 522 -24.91 -4.27 30.47
N THR A 523 -25.41 -4.72 29.32
CA THR A 523 -24.77 -5.68 28.44
C THR A 523 -24.93 -5.30 26.96
N GLY A 524 -24.06 -5.80 26.05
CA GLY A 524 -24.15 -5.52 24.62
C GLY A 524 -22.89 -4.87 24.03
N SER A 525 -21.71 -5.05 24.67
CA SER A 525 -20.43 -4.46 24.23
C SER A 525 -20.48 -2.93 24.13
N LEU A 526 -21.00 -2.30 25.21
CA LEU A 526 -21.15 -0.85 25.29
C LEU A 526 -19.84 -0.18 25.68
N GLY A 527 -19.47 0.90 24.96
CA GLY A 527 -18.39 1.80 25.32
C GLY A 527 -18.73 2.68 26.52
N ASP A 528 -17.76 3.42 27.01
CA ASP A 528 -17.91 4.16 28.27
C ASP A 528 -18.88 5.35 28.14
N VAL A 529 -18.92 6.04 27.00
CA VAL A 529 -19.86 7.13 26.75
C VAL A 529 -21.34 6.61 26.75
N MET A 530 -21.56 5.43 26.16
CA MET A 530 -22.89 4.85 26.14
C MET A 530 -23.33 4.36 27.53
N LYS A 531 -22.42 3.82 28.33
CA LYS A 531 -22.69 3.46 29.75
C LYS A 531 -23.03 4.69 30.60
N GLU A 532 -22.29 5.79 30.41
CA GLU A 532 -22.54 7.06 31.02
C GLU A 532 -23.97 7.57 30.66
N SER A 533 -24.29 7.56 29.36
CA SER A 533 -25.63 7.92 28.87
C SER A 533 -26.75 7.08 29.49
N ALA A 534 -26.56 5.76 29.64
CA ALA A 534 -27.51 4.87 30.30
C ALA A 534 -27.66 5.17 31.79
N THR A 535 -26.54 5.51 32.45
CA THR A 535 -26.55 5.91 33.86
C THR A 535 -27.31 7.23 34.04
N ILE A 536 -27.08 8.22 33.18
CA ILE A 536 -27.81 9.50 33.17
C ILE A 536 -29.32 9.25 32.98
N ALA A 537 -29.69 8.38 32.03
CA ALA A 537 -31.09 8.01 31.78
C ALA A 537 -31.74 7.38 33.02
N TYR A 538 -31.05 6.49 33.70
CA TYR A 538 -31.56 5.80 34.87
C TYR A 538 -31.71 6.74 36.08
N GLU A 539 -30.72 7.60 36.34
CA GLU A 539 -30.80 8.57 37.44
C GLU A 539 -31.86 9.66 37.17
N PHE A 540 -32.03 10.08 35.92
CA PHE A 540 -33.13 10.97 35.53
C PHE A 540 -34.48 10.30 35.78
N LEU A 541 -34.66 9.04 35.43
CA LEU A 541 -35.90 8.29 35.68
C LEU A 541 -36.21 8.20 37.17
N LYS A 542 -35.24 7.92 38.01
CA LYS A 542 -35.44 7.88 39.48
C LYS A 542 -35.87 9.23 40.03
N ALA A 543 -35.24 10.31 39.59
CA ALA A 543 -35.54 11.66 40.05
C ALA A 543 -36.94 12.15 39.62
N HIS A 544 -37.45 11.61 38.52
CA HIS A 544 -38.75 12.04 37.91
C HIS A 544 -39.74 10.89 37.79
N ALA A 545 -39.65 9.88 38.66
CA ALA A 545 -40.48 8.67 38.60
C ALA A 545 -41.99 8.96 38.63
N GLU A 546 -42.43 9.86 39.51
CA GLU A 546 -43.83 10.26 39.65
C GLU A 546 -44.39 10.92 38.38
N ASP A 547 -43.56 11.68 37.65
CA ASP A 547 -43.95 12.30 36.37
C ASP A 547 -44.36 11.27 35.32
N PHE A 548 -43.81 10.06 35.42
CA PHE A 548 -44.08 8.93 34.50
C PHE A 548 -45.05 7.91 35.10
N GLY A 549 -45.64 8.19 36.28
CA GLY A 549 -46.56 7.29 36.94
C GLY A 549 -45.89 6.06 37.57
N ILE A 550 -44.64 6.18 37.96
CA ILE A 550 -43.84 5.12 38.59
C ILE A 550 -43.69 5.45 40.09
N ASP A 551 -44.06 4.52 40.95
CA ASP A 551 -43.82 4.64 42.40
C ASP A 551 -42.31 4.61 42.69
N PRO A 552 -41.69 5.66 43.29
CA PRO A 552 -40.29 5.69 43.62
C PRO A 552 -39.83 4.49 44.48
N ALA A 553 -40.66 3.90 45.28
CA ALA A 553 -40.33 2.73 46.09
C ALA A 553 -40.01 1.46 45.26
N VAL A 554 -40.39 1.45 43.98
CA VAL A 554 -40.08 0.34 43.06
C VAL A 554 -38.58 0.21 42.83
N PHE A 555 -37.84 1.31 42.83
CA PHE A 555 -36.39 1.29 42.59
C PHE A 555 -35.61 0.64 43.74
N GLU A 556 -36.15 0.58 44.94
CA GLU A 556 -35.54 -0.15 46.06
C GLU A 556 -35.77 -1.67 45.97
N LYS A 557 -36.80 -2.10 45.23
CA LYS A 557 -37.28 -3.50 45.18
C LYS A 557 -36.94 -4.20 43.86
N LYS A 558 -36.59 -3.45 42.82
CA LYS A 558 -36.29 -3.98 41.49
C LYS A 558 -34.92 -3.52 41.01
N LYS A 559 -34.15 -4.42 40.44
CA LYS A 559 -33.01 -4.10 39.60
C LYS A 559 -33.44 -4.07 38.13
N VAL A 560 -32.73 -3.31 37.31
CA VAL A 560 -32.98 -3.23 35.89
C VAL A 560 -31.77 -3.65 35.10
N HIS A 561 -32.00 -4.40 34.04
CA HIS A 561 -30.98 -4.82 33.09
C HIS A 561 -31.31 -4.18 31.75
N VAL A 562 -30.36 -3.41 31.23
CA VAL A 562 -30.38 -2.86 29.86
C VAL A 562 -29.49 -3.69 29.00
N HIS A 563 -30.03 -4.22 27.92
CA HIS A 563 -29.31 -4.99 26.92
C HIS A 563 -29.42 -4.33 25.55
N VAL A 564 -28.29 -4.21 24.85
CA VAL A 564 -28.29 -3.78 23.46
C VAL A 564 -27.79 -4.96 22.64
N PRO A 565 -28.65 -5.64 21.86
CA PRO A 565 -28.34 -6.81 21.07
C PRO A 565 -27.15 -6.59 20.13
N GLU A 566 -26.60 -7.68 19.53
CA GLU A 566 -25.41 -7.73 18.69
C GLU A 566 -24.12 -7.36 19.44
N GLY A 567 -23.83 -8.08 20.52
CA GLY A 567 -22.63 -7.88 21.36
C GLY A 567 -21.29 -8.06 20.65
N ALA A 568 -21.26 -8.60 19.43
CA ALA A 568 -20.05 -8.72 18.61
C ALA A 568 -19.60 -7.36 18.04
N THR A 569 -20.51 -6.37 17.95
CA THR A 569 -20.21 -5.03 17.44
C THR A 569 -20.12 -4.06 18.61
N PRO A 570 -18.95 -3.44 18.88
CA PRO A 570 -18.83 -2.40 19.89
C PRO A 570 -19.74 -1.21 19.57
N LYS A 571 -20.45 -0.71 20.58
CA LYS A 571 -21.37 0.41 20.46
C LYS A 571 -20.99 1.48 21.47
N ASP A 572 -20.82 2.71 21.01
CA ASP A 572 -20.49 3.84 21.87
C ASP A 572 -21.14 5.13 21.36
N GLY A 573 -21.40 6.06 22.28
CA GLY A 573 -21.95 7.36 21.99
C GLY A 573 -23.14 7.77 22.82
N PRO A 574 -23.40 9.09 22.99
CA PRO A 574 -24.47 9.61 23.87
C PRO A 574 -25.83 9.59 23.21
N SER A 575 -25.93 9.37 21.88
CA SER A 575 -27.17 9.55 21.10
C SER A 575 -28.29 8.54 21.38
N ALA A 576 -28.00 7.48 22.15
CA ALA A 576 -29.00 6.48 22.58
C ALA A 576 -29.72 6.86 23.87
N GLY A 577 -29.40 7.98 24.52
CA GLY A 577 -29.95 8.36 25.82
C GLY A 577 -31.49 8.41 25.84
N ILE A 578 -32.11 9.03 24.84
CA ILE A 578 -33.58 9.06 24.69
C ILE A 578 -34.15 7.64 24.54
N THR A 579 -33.50 6.77 23.77
CA THR A 579 -33.95 5.40 23.53
C THR A 579 -33.89 4.57 24.81
N ILE A 580 -32.76 4.67 25.52
CA ILE A 580 -32.55 3.95 26.79
C ILE A 580 -33.56 4.39 27.84
N LEU A 581 -33.78 5.70 28.00
CA LEU A 581 -34.77 6.22 28.95
C LEU A 581 -36.19 5.74 28.61
N THR A 582 -36.55 5.78 27.33
CA THR A 582 -37.87 5.32 26.87
C THR A 582 -38.07 3.81 27.13
N ALA A 583 -37.02 2.99 26.85
CA ALA A 583 -37.04 1.56 27.16
C ALA A 583 -37.21 1.29 28.68
N LEU A 584 -36.48 2.05 29.51
CA LEU A 584 -36.59 1.96 30.97
C LEU A 584 -37.98 2.29 31.45
N ILE A 585 -38.58 3.40 31.01
CA ILE A 585 -39.96 3.78 31.38
C ILE A 585 -40.95 2.70 30.96
N SER A 586 -40.78 2.18 29.71
CA SER A 586 -41.61 1.07 29.21
C SER A 586 -41.52 -0.17 30.11
N ALA A 587 -40.30 -0.55 30.53
CA ALA A 587 -40.08 -1.71 31.40
C ALA A 587 -40.66 -1.56 32.80
N PHE A 588 -40.61 -0.36 33.38
CA PHE A 588 -41.16 -0.10 34.70
C PHE A 588 -42.69 0.08 34.72
N THR A 589 -43.26 0.67 33.63
CA THR A 589 -44.68 0.91 33.51
C THR A 589 -45.48 -0.24 32.88
N GLY A 590 -44.79 -1.14 32.18
CA GLY A 590 -45.41 -2.21 31.39
C GLY A 590 -46.16 -1.72 30.13
N LYS A 591 -45.98 -0.45 29.76
CA LYS A 591 -46.63 0.15 28.58
C LYS A 591 -45.76 -0.08 27.33
N THR A 592 -46.41 -0.33 26.21
CA THR A 592 -45.77 -0.43 24.88
C THR A 592 -45.62 0.94 24.25
N LEU A 593 -44.64 1.06 23.34
CA LEU A 593 -44.46 2.27 22.55
C LEU A 593 -45.33 2.28 21.29
N ARG A 594 -45.40 3.43 20.63
CA ARG A 594 -45.97 3.54 19.28
C ARG A 594 -45.24 2.59 18.33
N ASP A 595 -45.99 1.96 17.44
CA ASP A 595 -45.41 1.09 16.42
C ASP A 595 -44.60 1.91 15.41
N LYS A 596 -43.53 1.28 14.88
CA LYS A 596 -42.66 1.85 13.81
C LYS A 596 -42.08 3.24 14.10
N ILE A 597 -41.81 3.55 15.37
CA ILE A 597 -41.13 4.76 15.79
C ILE A 597 -39.66 4.46 16.13
N ALA A 598 -38.78 5.34 15.73
CA ALA A 598 -37.37 5.30 16.15
C ALA A 598 -36.95 6.67 16.72
N MET A 599 -35.92 6.67 17.54
CA MET A 599 -35.49 7.88 18.21
C MET A 599 -33.98 8.03 18.27
N THR A 600 -33.52 9.28 18.33
CA THR A 600 -32.12 9.62 18.54
C THR A 600 -32.01 10.95 19.27
N GLY A 601 -31.17 11.02 20.27
CA GLY A 601 -30.93 12.23 21.05
C GLY A 601 -30.13 11.95 22.30
N GLU A 602 -29.27 12.89 22.65
CA GLU A 602 -28.54 12.90 23.90
C GLU A 602 -29.43 13.53 24.98
N ILE A 603 -29.36 13.00 26.19
CA ILE A 603 -30.17 13.52 27.34
C ILE A 603 -29.22 14.06 28.41
N THR A 604 -29.71 15.09 29.11
CA THR A 604 -29.06 15.63 30.31
C THR A 604 -29.75 15.16 31.57
N LEU A 605 -29.04 15.23 32.71
CA LEU A 605 -29.64 14.96 34.05
C LEU A 605 -30.87 15.81 34.39
N ARG A 606 -31.10 16.91 33.65
CA ARG A 606 -32.28 17.78 33.84
C ARG A 606 -33.35 17.56 32.78
N GLY A 607 -33.25 16.51 31.99
CA GLY A 607 -34.24 16.13 30.99
C GLY A 607 -34.26 16.99 29.72
N LYS A 608 -33.22 17.81 29.46
CA LYS A 608 -33.08 18.50 28.19
C LYS A 608 -32.55 17.53 27.13
N LEU A 609 -33.14 17.59 25.93
CA LEU A 609 -32.60 16.92 24.74
C LEU A 609 -31.54 17.79 24.09
N LEU A 610 -30.42 17.14 23.69
CA LEU A 610 -29.35 17.76 22.97
C LEU A 610 -29.23 17.19 21.54
N PRO A 611 -28.79 18.01 20.57
CA PRO A 611 -28.64 17.58 19.19
C PRO A 611 -27.49 16.57 19.04
N VAL A 612 -27.62 15.67 18.06
CA VAL A 612 -26.70 14.59 17.80
C VAL A 612 -26.29 14.58 16.34
N GLY A 613 -25.11 14.00 16.04
CA GLY A 613 -24.59 13.89 14.69
C GLY A 613 -25.09 12.67 13.90
N GLY A 614 -24.75 12.62 12.60
CA GLY A 614 -25.07 11.49 11.71
C GLY A 614 -26.56 11.39 11.37
N ILE A 615 -27.28 12.50 11.37
CA ILE A 615 -28.76 12.53 11.20
C ILE A 615 -29.15 11.95 9.83
N LYS A 616 -28.48 12.32 8.77
CA LYS A 616 -28.78 11.84 7.42
C LYS A 616 -28.69 10.31 7.32
N GLU A 617 -27.62 9.74 7.85
CA GLU A 617 -27.39 8.30 7.85
C GLU A 617 -28.42 7.56 8.72
N LYS A 618 -28.73 8.09 9.90
CA LYS A 618 -29.73 7.56 10.85
C LYS A 618 -31.11 7.48 10.24
N ILE A 619 -31.54 8.56 9.60
CA ILE A 619 -32.88 8.64 8.96
C ILE A 619 -33.01 7.63 7.84
N LEU A 620 -31.99 7.51 7.00
CA LEU A 620 -32.01 6.56 5.89
C LEU A 620 -31.94 5.11 6.35
N ALA A 621 -31.31 4.83 7.49
CA ALA A 621 -31.39 3.51 8.11
C ALA A 621 -32.83 3.21 8.57
N ALA A 622 -33.47 4.14 9.23
CA ALA A 622 -34.88 4.01 9.63
C ALA A 622 -35.81 3.75 8.42
N LYS A 623 -35.68 4.56 7.36
CA LYS A 623 -36.46 4.40 6.12
C LYS A 623 -36.30 3.02 5.49
N ARG A 624 -35.03 2.52 5.39
CA ARG A 624 -34.73 1.17 4.85
C ARG A 624 -35.38 0.04 5.66
N SER A 625 -35.55 0.25 6.95
CA SER A 625 -36.18 -0.72 7.87
C SER A 625 -37.68 -0.53 8.00
N GLY A 626 -38.26 0.37 7.21
CA GLY A 626 -39.72 0.62 7.20
C GLY A 626 -40.21 1.43 8.38
N ILE A 627 -39.34 2.19 9.04
CA ILE A 627 -39.68 3.12 10.14
C ILE A 627 -39.71 4.52 9.55
N TYR A 628 -40.88 5.18 9.67
CA TYR A 628 -41.09 6.48 9.05
C TYR A 628 -41.26 7.62 10.09
N ASP A 629 -41.55 7.30 11.32
CA ASP A 629 -41.71 8.25 12.42
C ASP A 629 -40.42 8.33 13.24
N ILE A 630 -39.82 9.52 13.29
CA ILE A 630 -38.52 9.74 13.92
C ILE A 630 -38.61 10.83 14.98
N VAL A 631 -38.26 10.48 16.21
CA VAL A 631 -38.17 11.42 17.35
C VAL A 631 -36.74 11.90 17.52
N MET A 632 -36.55 13.22 17.59
CA MET A 632 -35.23 13.82 17.74
C MET A 632 -35.25 15.18 18.44
N CYS A 633 -34.07 15.70 18.79
CA CYS A 633 -33.92 17.03 19.34
C CYS A 633 -34.35 18.11 18.33
N ALA A 634 -35.03 19.16 18.84
CA ALA A 634 -35.45 20.29 18.01
C ALA A 634 -34.31 20.99 17.27
N ASP A 635 -33.12 21.05 17.86
CA ASP A 635 -31.95 21.66 17.25
C ASP A 635 -31.40 20.86 16.05
N ASN A 636 -31.84 19.61 15.86
CA ASN A 636 -31.49 18.80 14.68
C ASN A 636 -32.36 19.11 13.45
N LYS A 637 -33.37 20.00 13.55
CA LYS A 637 -34.17 20.41 12.39
C LYS A 637 -33.31 20.96 11.25
N LYS A 638 -32.25 21.72 11.56
CA LYS A 638 -31.30 22.23 10.58
C LYS A 638 -30.62 21.13 9.74
N ASP A 639 -30.35 19.96 10.36
CA ASP A 639 -29.74 18.83 9.70
C ASP A 639 -30.69 18.15 8.71
N ILE A 640 -32.03 18.20 9.02
CA ILE A 640 -33.09 17.72 8.13
C ILE A 640 -33.24 18.64 6.92
N ASP A 641 -33.24 19.96 7.15
CA ASP A 641 -33.39 20.98 6.08
C ASP A 641 -32.24 20.90 5.08
N ASP A 642 -31.09 20.37 5.48
CA ASP A 642 -29.92 20.13 4.60
C ASP A 642 -30.04 18.84 3.73
N ILE A 643 -31.05 17.98 4.02
CA ILE A 643 -31.25 16.72 3.29
C ILE A 643 -32.17 16.97 2.09
N LYS A 644 -31.79 16.46 0.91
CA LYS A 644 -32.63 16.56 -0.30
C LYS A 644 -33.98 15.88 -0.07
N GLU A 645 -35.06 16.51 -0.44
CA GLU A 645 -36.45 16.06 -0.23
C GLU A 645 -36.71 14.63 -0.71
N ASN A 646 -36.14 14.22 -1.83
CA ASN A 646 -36.29 12.87 -2.37
C ASN A 646 -35.80 11.75 -1.45
N PHE A 647 -34.91 12.05 -0.50
CA PHE A 647 -34.41 11.06 0.48
C PHE A 647 -35.34 10.93 1.69
N ILE A 648 -36.06 11.99 2.05
CA ILE A 648 -36.93 12.05 3.24
C ILE A 648 -38.40 11.96 2.90
N ASP A 649 -38.74 11.76 1.62
CA ASP A 649 -40.11 11.60 1.17
C ASP A 649 -40.86 10.48 1.92
N GLY A 650 -42.04 10.78 2.45
CA GLY A 650 -42.87 9.88 3.27
C GLY A 650 -42.43 9.72 4.73
N MET A 651 -41.45 10.49 5.21
CA MET A 651 -41.02 10.44 6.63
C MET A 651 -41.65 11.57 7.44
N HIS A 652 -41.85 11.30 8.72
CA HIS A 652 -42.41 12.22 9.70
C HIS A 652 -41.40 12.48 10.81
N PHE A 653 -41.05 13.73 11.03
CA PHE A 653 -40.06 14.14 12.02
C PHE A 653 -40.74 14.85 13.20
N HIS A 654 -40.54 14.33 14.41
CA HIS A 654 -41.07 14.83 15.64
C HIS A 654 -39.96 15.45 16.47
N TYR A 655 -40.08 16.76 16.71
CA TYR A 655 -38.98 17.57 17.28
C TYR A 655 -39.34 17.94 18.73
N PHE A 656 -38.49 17.61 19.68
CA PHE A 656 -38.65 17.91 21.09
C PHE A 656 -37.42 18.56 21.70
N SER A 657 -37.61 19.43 22.69
CA SER A 657 -36.54 20.02 23.48
C SER A 657 -36.45 19.41 24.88
N SER A 658 -37.51 18.73 25.31
CA SER A 658 -37.65 18.10 26.62
C SER A 658 -37.93 16.60 26.51
N MET A 659 -37.28 15.84 27.39
CA MET A 659 -37.51 14.39 27.49
C MET A 659 -38.93 14.02 27.87
N LYS A 660 -39.57 14.82 28.72
CA LYS A 660 -40.95 14.56 29.16
C LYS A 660 -41.89 14.58 27.98
N GLU A 661 -41.83 15.60 27.13
CA GLU A 661 -42.63 15.71 25.92
C GLU A 661 -42.36 14.56 24.93
N ALA A 662 -41.10 14.23 24.72
CA ALA A 662 -40.74 13.14 23.83
C ALA A 662 -41.23 11.77 24.31
N VAL A 663 -41.19 11.52 25.62
CA VAL A 663 -41.70 10.30 26.23
C VAL A 663 -43.22 10.24 26.14
N GLU A 664 -43.93 11.32 26.49
CA GLU A 664 -45.39 11.40 26.36
C GLU A 664 -45.83 11.07 24.94
N PHE A 665 -45.15 11.63 23.93
CA PHE A 665 -45.42 11.33 22.53
C PHE A 665 -45.13 9.85 22.19
N ASN A 666 -43.99 9.29 22.63
CA ASN A 666 -43.63 7.90 22.35
C ASN A 666 -44.63 6.89 22.89
N PHE A 667 -45.32 7.20 24.00
CA PHE A 667 -46.36 6.36 24.59
C PHE A 667 -47.79 6.71 24.11
N GLY A 668 -47.95 7.62 23.16
CA GLY A 668 -49.25 7.99 22.62
C GLY A 668 -50.12 8.80 23.58
N ILE A 669 -49.50 9.50 24.50
CA ILE A 669 -50.17 10.42 25.41
C ILE A 669 -50.20 11.78 24.69
N ASP A 670 -51.15 11.95 23.79
CA ASP A 670 -51.38 13.24 23.14
C ASP A 670 -52.12 14.15 24.13
N ARG A 671 -51.60 15.35 24.40
CA ARG A 671 -52.26 16.41 25.18
C ARG A 671 -53.24 17.17 24.34
#